data_b14e4f8c7d297feca966f19a979241c6
#
_entry.id   b14e4f8c7d297feca966f19a979241c6
#
_cell.length_a   1.000
_cell.length_b   1.000
_cell.length_c   1.000
_cell.angle_alpha   90.00
_cell.angle_beta   90.00
_cell.angle_gamma   90.00
#
_symmetry.space_group_name_H-M   'P 1'
#
loop_
_entity.id
_entity.type
_entity.pdbx_description
1 polymer ?
#
loop_
_entity_poly.entity_id
_entity_poly.type
_entity_poly.pdbx_seq_one_letter_code
_entity_poly.pdbx_strand_id
1 'polypeptide(L)'
;MSFYQFYFTEQQKYAQLYGEKTIVFMQNGKFYEAYCTKDRGYTRLEELEPLLNIRFIKRTDRTSDTERPSQFGIPCVSISRNLAALIEHGYTIVLFDQTSSGRDIQRVCVGVYSPGTYLSEKSGQDVQYIVTVYLVEEPQLGGGSLLACGVGILDVTRGSNLVHEFYSYRYDERFALDELVRVFQTFCPVELIFYFYPHGGSQWTLENVSSYLELNKYPNRHVYQYQGGQGPDGLDLLREEYFKIVYQNDFLAEKFDLMGRLGISRRTGLGGNTSPLEILGLERRPYALIALIIMVKYLEKNNALLVQNLRPPSIYLYEQHLILGNNAIEQLNIVDSAGLEVYDARTRSVFDVVNRTSTPMGRRFLREALLNPLSRLQHTKIEARYQMVHTLKSLPEGTLDQIHEELRKIHDMERLHRRMALGIITPYEFYRLDTFYDASKNLLGLLQNINMQLLSEKCMQEFCAYYEEYHQVFRLEVLADYHNFTEVQRSPFQKGVCPRIDRIERRINRIFRSLEQLKSYLNGLLGELGDRELIVLENNERDGYHFTVPRSREALLRKNLDAQYVGLVFRGQKKGRTKIFVEEVVGDTTSLSRLVSHLAKLVRREFVQKMLSYYAQHQEMLHQITLFIAELDFLVSGALVAQEYHYCRPKLDMEHSGSYLVVQGLRHAIVERLCRESEYIPNDVQLGNLPGRDDAHGMIIFSVNGAGKSVLMKSIGVAIILAQIGYYVPAESFVYSPYMALYARITGNDNIFKGLSSFALEMVELEAILTRVEQQGEHTLVIGDEICRGTENVSGMAIVASALVELSQQKASFIFSSHLHKLVRLPEIKALKNLRVFHLKVGYNLEKKCLVFERKLSPGPGPSVYGLIVARYILRNPRVIGRAESIKRRLLHEDEPPIKMSNYNSKLLMKRCTICHYTPYKEHHKELESHHINFQCDTLFDGKIKKKPYLKKNEIYNLVVLCRRCHVMVHQKYIKIYGYQDTTLGPLLNYRIDLPAQIKMGLQELDTIEKS
;
A
#
# COMPACT_ATOMS: atom_id res chain seq x y z
N MET A 1 -24.57 -3.19 43.81
CA MET A 1 -23.79 -4.06 42.88
C MET A 1 -22.39 -4.24 43.46
N SER A 2 -21.92 -5.50 43.64
CA SER A 2 -20.54 -5.69 44.12
C SER A 2 -19.54 -5.18 43.06
N PHE A 3 -18.31 -4.84 43.47
CA PHE A 3 -17.26 -4.38 42.56
C PHE A 3 -17.00 -5.36 41.41
N TYR A 4 -16.95 -6.66 41.69
CA TYR A 4 -16.74 -7.67 40.66
C TYR A 4 -17.93 -7.83 39.72
N GLN A 5 -19.15 -7.73 40.24
CA GLN A 5 -20.35 -7.72 39.37
C GLN A 5 -20.32 -6.53 38.40
N PHE A 6 -19.98 -5.34 38.88
CA PHE A 6 -19.82 -4.16 38.03
C PHE A 6 -18.74 -4.38 36.96
N TYR A 7 -17.57 -4.91 37.37
CA TYR A 7 -16.47 -5.21 36.45
C TYR A 7 -16.93 -6.15 35.32
N PHE A 8 -17.51 -7.30 35.66
CA PHE A 8 -17.91 -8.29 34.65
C PHE A 8 -19.04 -7.80 33.73
N THR A 9 -19.94 -6.96 34.25
CA THR A 9 -20.98 -6.32 33.42
C THR A 9 -20.37 -5.38 32.39
N GLU A 10 -19.43 -4.51 32.82
CA GLU A 10 -18.76 -3.62 31.87
C GLU A 10 -17.84 -4.38 30.92
N GLN A 11 -17.11 -5.42 31.39
CA GLN A 11 -16.28 -6.26 30.51
C GLN A 11 -17.12 -6.92 29.41
N GLN A 12 -18.27 -7.49 29.76
CA GLN A 12 -19.19 -8.12 28.80
C GLN A 12 -19.74 -7.10 27.79
N LYS A 13 -20.20 -5.95 28.28
CA LYS A 13 -20.70 -4.84 27.46
C LYS A 13 -19.66 -4.38 26.44
N TYR A 14 -18.43 -4.11 26.88
CA TYR A 14 -17.39 -3.64 25.98
C TYR A 14 -16.87 -4.74 25.03
N ALA A 15 -16.84 -5.99 25.47
CA ALA A 15 -16.49 -7.11 24.60
C ALA A 15 -17.54 -7.33 23.49
N GLN A 16 -18.80 -7.12 23.76
CA GLN A 16 -19.87 -7.14 22.74
C GLN A 16 -19.70 -6.00 21.72
N LEU A 17 -19.27 -4.80 22.19
CA LEU A 17 -19.14 -3.61 21.35
C LEU A 17 -17.88 -3.62 20.46
N TYR A 18 -16.74 -4.10 21.00
CA TYR A 18 -15.42 -3.98 20.37
C TYR A 18 -14.76 -5.33 20.05
N GLY A 19 -15.46 -6.43 20.30
CA GLY A 19 -14.99 -7.77 20.00
C GLY A 19 -14.25 -8.46 21.15
N GLU A 20 -13.92 -9.74 20.92
CA GLU A 20 -13.36 -10.65 21.94
C GLU A 20 -11.98 -10.22 22.50
N LYS A 21 -11.20 -9.46 21.75
CA LYS A 21 -9.90 -8.93 22.19
C LYS A 21 -10.00 -7.67 23.03
N THR A 22 -11.17 -7.39 23.63
CA THR A 22 -11.38 -6.22 24.50
C THR A 22 -11.14 -6.56 25.95
N ILE A 23 -10.33 -5.73 26.63
CA ILE A 23 -10.01 -5.89 28.05
C ILE A 23 -10.34 -4.59 28.78
N VAL A 24 -11.13 -4.72 29.86
CA VAL A 24 -11.41 -3.62 30.78
C VAL A 24 -10.37 -3.65 31.90
N PHE A 25 -9.70 -2.52 32.12
CA PHE A 25 -8.86 -2.28 33.29
C PHE A 25 -9.51 -1.23 34.18
N MET A 26 -9.72 -1.59 35.46
CA MET A 26 -10.27 -0.67 36.44
C MET A 26 -9.21 -0.29 37.47
N GLN A 27 -9.08 1.00 37.72
CA GLN A 27 -8.16 1.48 38.74
C GLN A 27 -8.61 1.04 40.14
N ASN A 28 -7.68 0.43 40.88
CA ASN A 28 -7.81 0.05 42.25
C ASN A 28 -6.55 0.49 43.03
N GLY A 29 -6.63 1.67 43.65
CA GLY A 29 -5.48 2.31 44.29
C GLY A 29 -4.35 2.67 43.29
N LYS A 30 -3.18 2.01 43.39
CA LYS A 30 -2.00 2.26 42.55
C LYS A 30 -1.91 1.34 41.33
N PHE A 31 -2.92 0.49 41.10
CA PHE A 31 -2.92 -0.48 40.01
C PHE A 31 -4.18 -0.34 39.15
N TYR A 32 -4.02 -0.60 37.86
CA TYR A 32 -5.11 -0.94 36.94
C TYR A 32 -5.22 -2.46 36.91
N GLU A 33 -6.39 -2.97 37.25
CA GLU A 33 -6.61 -4.40 37.45
C GLU A 33 -7.68 -4.92 36.50
N ALA A 34 -7.44 -6.10 35.90
CA ALA A 34 -8.38 -6.87 35.14
C ALA A 34 -8.61 -8.23 35.80
N TYR A 35 -9.83 -8.78 35.70
CA TYR A 35 -10.25 -9.97 36.38
C TYR A 35 -10.87 -11.00 35.44
N CYS A 36 -10.71 -12.29 35.71
CA CYS A 36 -11.38 -13.36 35.03
C CYS A 36 -11.75 -14.51 35.95
N THR A 37 -12.82 -15.24 35.60
CA THR A 37 -13.22 -16.50 36.20
C THR A 37 -13.37 -17.56 35.12
N LYS A 38 -13.45 -18.85 35.47
CA LYS A 38 -13.65 -19.92 34.48
C LYS A 38 -14.96 -19.78 33.71
N ASP A 39 -15.99 -19.25 34.36
CA ASP A 39 -17.37 -19.21 33.85
C ASP A 39 -17.80 -17.79 33.42
N ARG A 40 -17.08 -16.75 33.85
CA ARG A 40 -17.45 -15.34 33.59
C ARG A 40 -16.23 -14.47 33.35
N GLY A 41 -16.30 -13.63 32.36
CA GLY A 41 -15.30 -12.62 32.04
C GLY A 41 -14.34 -13.07 30.92
N TYR A 42 -13.27 -12.33 30.78
CA TYR A 42 -12.28 -12.55 29.74
C TYR A 42 -11.25 -13.60 30.16
N THR A 43 -11.21 -14.75 29.49
CA THR A 43 -10.35 -15.90 29.82
C THR A 43 -8.92 -15.79 29.31
N ARG A 44 -8.61 -14.84 28.41
CA ARG A 44 -7.28 -14.69 27.75
C ARG A 44 -6.28 -13.83 28.52
N LEU A 45 -6.55 -13.47 29.79
CA LEU A 45 -5.60 -12.70 30.62
C LEU A 45 -4.25 -13.43 30.82
N GLU A 46 -4.24 -14.75 30.70
CA GLU A 46 -3.01 -15.57 30.76
C GLU A 46 -2.04 -15.24 29.63
N GLU A 47 -2.55 -14.87 28.45
CA GLU A 47 -1.75 -14.51 27.29
C GLU A 47 -0.96 -13.21 27.51
N LEU A 48 -1.40 -12.35 28.47
CA LEU A 48 -0.76 -11.08 28.77
C LEU A 48 0.53 -11.25 29.60
N GLU A 49 0.69 -12.38 30.34
CA GLU A 49 1.83 -12.62 31.20
C GLU A 49 3.17 -12.61 30.41
N PRO A 50 3.32 -13.41 29.34
CA PRO A 50 4.54 -13.38 28.52
C PRO A 50 4.69 -12.08 27.73
N LEU A 51 3.59 -11.44 27.35
CA LEU A 51 3.57 -10.25 26.48
C LEU A 51 4.04 -9.00 27.24
N LEU A 52 3.66 -8.84 28.51
CA LEU A 52 3.99 -7.69 29.33
C LEU A 52 5.09 -7.97 30.37
N ASN A 53 5.50 -9.22 30.53
CA ASN A 53 6.38 -9.69 31.58
C ASN A 53 5.86 -9.29 33.00
N ILE A 54 4.54 -9.38 33.20
CA ILE A 54 3.84 -9.12 34.45
C ILE A 54 3.12 -10.39 34.88
N ARG A 55 3.34 -10.81 36.12
CA ARG A 55 2.78 -12.06 36.64
C ARG A 55 1.25 -12.04 36.72
N PHE A 56 0.61 -13.04 36.13
CA PHE A 56 -0.82 -13.31 36.29
C PHE A 56 -1.07 -14.07 37.59
N ILE A 57 -1.95 -13.55 38.46
CA ILE A 57 -2.28 -14.14 39.74
C ILE A 57 -3.46 -15.09 39.56
N LYS A 58 -3.18 -16.37 39.33
CA LYS A 58 -4.19 -17.43 39.34
C LYS A 58 -4.68 -17.72 40.74
N ARG A 59 -5.97 -17.67 41.00
CA ARG A 59 -6.60 -18.12 42.23
C ARG A 59 -7.29 -19.44 41.94
N THR A 60 -6.76 -20.50 42.55
CA THR A 60 -7.33 -21.85 42.48
C THR A 60 -8.34 -22.00 43.63
N ASP A 61 -9.59 -22.19 43.33
CA ASP A 61 -10.63 -22.41 44.30
C ASP A 61 -10.55 -23.81 44.95
N ARG A 62 -10.35 -23.79 46.23
CA ARG A 62 -10.79 -24.86 47.09
C ARG A 62 -11.61 -24.23 48.23
N THR A 63 -12.92 -24.34 48.12
CA THR A 63 -13.96 -24.06 49.13
C THR A 63 -14.78 -22.78 48.94
N SER A 64 -16.11 -23.04 48.85
CA SER A 64 -17.30 -22.22 49.16
C SER A 64 -17.65 -20.99 48.33
N ASP A 65 -18.83 -20.99 47.80
CA ASP A 65 -19.87 -20.03 47.33
C ASP A 65 -19.51 -18.58 46.95
N THR A 66 -18.30 -18.13 47.07
CA THR A 66 -17.85 -16.83 46.52
C THR A 66 -16.53 -17.00 45.78
N GLU A 67 -16.61 -17.33 44.49
CA GLU A 67 -15.44 -17.40 43.61
C GLU A 67 -14.71 -16.04 43.62
N ARG A 68 -13.48 -16.05 44.11
CA ARG A 68 -12.58 -14.91 43.97
C ARG A 68 -11.93 -14.96 42.58
N PRO A 69 -12.15 -13.93 41.73
CA PRO A 69 -11.63 -13.93 40.37
C PRO A 69 -10.09 -13.93 40.35
N SER A 70 -9.51 -14.57 39.34
CA SER A 70 -8.09 -14.42 39.02
C SER A 70 -7.83 -13.00 38.54
N GLN A 71 -6.61 -12.47 38.79
CA GLN A 71 -6.29 -11.06 38.69
C GLN A 71 -5.02 -10.81 37.90
N PHE A 72 -5.07 -9.80 37.05
CA PHE A 72 -3.91 -9.24 36.34
C PHE A 72 -3.83 -7.75 36.68
N GLY A 73 -2.68 -7.25 37.13
CA GLY A 73 -2.55 -5.86 37.58
C GLY A 73 -1.34 -5.14 37.00
N ILE A 74 -1.56 -3.95 36.44
CA ILE A 74 -0.55 -3.05 35.90
C ILE A 74 -0.41 -1.83 36.82
N PRO A 75 0.81 -1.47 37.26
CA PRO A 75 1.01 -0.24 38.03
C PRO A 75 0.58 1.01 37.27
N CYS A 76 -0.12 1.95 37.87
CA CYS A 76 -0.58 3.18 37.23
C CYS A 76 0.56 3.97 36.55
N VAL A 77 1.77 3.94 37.10
CA VAL A 77 2.95 4.64 36.58
C VAL A 77 3.42 4.06 35.24
N SER A 78 3.20 2.77 35.00
CA SER A 78 3.64 2.07 33.77
C SER A 78 2.50 1.80 32.77
N ILE A 79 1.30 2.30 33.05
CA ILE A 79 0.12 1.98 32.22
C ILE A 79 0.31 2.36 30.75
N SER A 80 0.81 3.55 30.43
CA SER A 80 0.99 4.04 29.07
C SER A 80 1.90 3.12 28.23
N ARG A 81 3.01 2.65 28.82
CA ARG A 81 3.93 1.72 28.16
C ARG A 81 3.28 0.37 27.87
N ASN A 82 2.52 -0.15 28.84
CA ASN A 82 1.87 -1.45 28.71
C ASN A 82 0.68 -1.39 27.76
N LEU A 83 -0.06 -0.27 27.72
CA LEU A 83 -1.10 -0.03 26.73
C LEU A 83 -0.56 -0.11 25.30
N ALA A 84 0.56 0.56 25.03
CA ALA A 84 1.19 0.52 23.70
C ALA A 84 1.45 -0.92 23.26
N ALA A 85 2.06 -1.75 24.14
CA ALA A 85 2.35 -3.14 23.83
C ALA A 85 1.07 -3.98 23.57
N LEU A 86 0.02 -3.79 24.35
CA LEU A 86 -1.26 -4.50 24.16
C LEU A 86 -1.94 -4.12 22.84
N ILE A 87 -1.95 -2.84 22.53
CA ILE A 87 -2.59 -2.30 21.33
C ILE A 87 -1.84 -2.75 20.06
N GLU A 88 -0.50 -2.80 20.09
CA GLU A 88 0.32 -3.37 18.99
C GLU A 88 -0.03 -4.83 18.69
N HIS A 89 -0.50 -5.59 19.70
CA HIS A 89 -0.99 -6.97 19.52
C HIS A 89 -2.50 -7.06 19.18
N GLY A 90 -3.11 -5.92 18.88
CA GLY A 90 -4.51 -5.84 18.43
C GLY A 90 -5.55 -5.95 19.53
N TYR A 91 -5.18 -5.66 20.79
CA TYR A 91 -6.15 -5.57 21.89
C TYR A 91 -6.81 -4.18 21.93
N THR A 92 -8.10 -4.15 22.27
CA THR A 92 -8.81 -2.92 22.62
C THR A 92 -8.89 -2.82 24.15
N ILE A 93 -8.43 -1.70 24.70
CA ILE A 93 -8.33 -1.52 26.16
C ILE A 93 -9.28 -0.42 26.61
N VAL A 94 -10.11 -0.73 27.59
CA VAL A 94 -11.03 0.23 28.23
C VAL A 94 -10.52 0.56 29.63
N LEU A 95 -10.23 1.83 29.88
CA LEU A 95 -9.73 2.29 31.17
C LEU A 95 -10.83 2.96 32.01
N PHE A 96 -10.92 2.54 33.28
CA PHE A 96 -11.75 3.19 34.26
C PHE A 96 -10.89 3.77 35.38
N ASP A 97 -10.99 5.08 35.62
CA ASP A 97 -10.30 5.76 36.72
C ASP A 97 -11.16 5.86 37.97
N GLN A 98 -10.49 5.85 39.07
CA GLN A 98 -11.09 6.10 40.37
C GLN A 98 -11.17 7.61 40.63
N THR A 99 -12.39 8.16 40.72
CA THR A 99 -12.63 9.61 40.86
C THR A 99 -12.70 10.13 42.27
N SER A 100 -12.86 9.25 43.26
CA SER A 100 -12.97 9.63 44.68
C SER A 100 -12.10 8.74 45.57
N SER A 101 -11.51 9.33 46.63
CA SER A 101 -10.80 8.64 47.68
C SER A 101 -11.67 8.68 48.93
N GLY A 102 -12.27 7.53 49.37
CA GLY A 102 -13.15 7.47 50.52
C GLY A 102 -14.06 6.24 50.49
N ARG A 103 -15.16 6.30 51.25
CA ARG A 103 -16.09 5.15 51.34
C ARG A 103 -16.95 4.97 50.09
N ASP A 104 -17.20 6.05 49.28
CA ASP A 104 -17.94 6.00 48.02
C ASP A 104 -16.98 6.14 46.83
N ILE A 105 -16.41 5.01 46.42
CA ILE A 105 -15.51 4.96 45.25
C ILE A 105 -16.35 4.88 44.00
N GLN A 106 -16.33 5.95 43.21
CA GLN A 106 -16.89 5.97 41.85
C GLN A 106 -15.78 5.71 40.84
N ARG A 107 -16.12 4.94 39.80
CA ARG A 107 -15.25 4.66 38.64
C ARG A 107 -15.91 5.14 37.36
N VAL A 108 -15.13 5.92 36.60
CA VAL A 108 -15.62 6.53 35.34
C VAL A 108 -14.73 6.04 34.21
N CYS A 109 -15.33 5.67 33.10
CA CYS A 109 -14.60 5.34 31.89
C CYS A 109 -13.86 6.58 31.39
N VAL A 110 -12.53 6.50 31.29
CA VAL A 110 -11.66 7.59 30.81
C VAL A 110 -11.49 7.53 29.30
N GLY A 111 -11.51 6.32 28.73
CA GLY A 111 -11.41 6.14 27.30
C GLY A 111 -11.34 4.69 26.89
N VAL A 112 -11.61 4.47 25.61
CA VAL A 112 -11.43 3.22 24.89
C VAL A 112 -10.27 3.40 23.93
N TYR A 113 -9.25 2.58 24.11
CA TYR A 113 -8.01 2.64 23.33
C TYR A 113 -7.92 1.42 22.44
N SER A 114 -8.14 1.63 21.15
CA SER A 114 -7.99 0.63 20.08
C SER A 114 -6.73 0.93 19.25
N PRO A 115 -6.32 0.05 18.35
CA PRO A 115 -5.25 0.34 17.41
C PRO A 115 -5.42 1.64 16.62
N GLY A 116 -6.67 2.06 16.34
CA GLY A 116 -6.98 3.31 15.64
C GLY A 116 -7.10 4.54 16.57
N THR A 117 -7.48 4.37 17.85
CA THR A 117 -7.75 5.49 18.78
C THR A 117 -6.63 5.77 19.78
N TYR A 118 -5.54 5.04 19.74
CA TYR A 118 -4.39 5.23 20.61
C TYR A 118 -3.20 5.90 19.89
N LEU A 119 -2.79 7.06 20.38
CA LEU A 119 -1.61 7.78 19.88
C LEU A 119 -0.38 7.41 20.73
N SER A 120 0.43 6.45 20.25
CA SER A 120 1.66 6.02 20.92
C SER A 120 2.88 6.85 20.51
N GLU A 121 3.85 7.00 21.44
CA GLU A 121 5.16 7.59 21.15
C GLU A 121 6.04 6.68 20.26
N LYS A 122 5.84 5.35 20.34
CA LYS A 122 6.68 4.31 19.76
C LYS A 122 5.92 3.34 18.87
N SER A 123 4.82 3.74 18.28
CA SER A 123 4.10 2.86 17.37
C SER A 123 5.00 2.47 16.20
N GLY A 124 5.19 1.17 15.97
CA GLY A 124 5.89 0.63 14.82
C GLY A 124 5.16 0.85 13.50
N GLN A 125 3.91 1.33 13.54
CA GLN A 125 3.12 1.64 12.36
C GLN A 125 3.42 3.07 11.88
N ASP A 126 3.72 3.20 10.59
CA ASP A 126 4.04 4.49 9.98
C ASP A 126 2.83 5.42 9.91
N VAL A 127 1.61 4.89 9.76
CA VAL A 127 0.35 5.64 9.62
C VAL A 127 -0.79 4.91 10.32
N GLN A 128 -1.70 5.68 10.94
CA GLN A 128 -2.90 5.15 11.63
C GLN A 128 -4.15 5.82 11.06
N TYR A 129 -4.72 5.23 10.00
CA TYR A 129 -5.96 5.72 9.42
C TYR A 129 -7.19 5.08 10.08
N ILE A 130 -8.15 5.94 10.46
CA ILE A 130 -9.54 5.56 10.72
C ILE A 130 -10.33 5.92 9.49
N VAL A 131 -11.05 4.95 8.93
CA VAL A 131 -11.90 5.17 7.76
C VAL A 131 -13.35 4.91 8.17
N THR A 132 -14.21 5.88 7.89
CA THR A 132 -15.66 5.78 8.08
C THR A 132 -16.33 5.79 6.73
N VAL A 133 -17.18 4.81 6.48
CA VAL A 133 -17.94 4.66 5.23
C VAL A 133 -19.43 4.77 5.55
N TYR A 134 -20.12 5.62 4.81
CA TYR A 134 -21.57 5.71 4.77
C TYR A 134 -22.04 5.36 3.36
N LEU A 135 -22.48 4.12 3.17
CA LEU A 135 -22.93 3.58 1.89
C LEU A 135 -24.46 3.49 1.88
N VAL A 136 -25.08 4.13 0.92
CA VAL A 136 -26.53 4.22 0.78
C VAL A 136 -26.95 3.73 -0.59
N GLU A 137 -28.04 3.02 -0.66
CA GLU A 137 -28.69 2.64 -1.90
C GLU A 137 -29.84 3.62 -2.19
N GLU A 138 -29.69 4.42 -3.25
CA GLU A 138 -30.64 5.46 -3.62
C GLU A 138 -31.54 4.99 -4.77
N PRO A 139 -32.87 5.07 -4.60
CA PRO A 139 -33.82 4.76 -5.67
C PRO A 139 -33.73 5.79 -6.80
N GLN A 140 -33.76 5.32 -8.04
CA GLN A 140 -33.69 6.15 -9.23
C GLN A 140 -35.08 6.41 -9.85
N LEU A 141 -35.30 7.62 -10.36
CA LEU A 141 -36.46 7.95 -11.18
C LEU A 141 -36.43 7.11 -12.47
N GLY A 142 -37.39 6.21 -12.60
CA GLY A 142 -37.46 5.26 -13.75
C GLY A 142 -37.15 3.81 -13.42
N GLY A 143 -36.96 3.49 -12.14
CA GLY A 143 -36.72 2.12 -11.61
C GLY A 143 -35.21 1.81 -11.47
N GLY A 144 -34.93 0.86 -10.57
CA GLY A 144 -33.57 0.55 -10.14
C GLY A 144 -33.06 1.45 -9.02
N SER A 145 -31.91 1.09 -8.47
CA SER A 145 -31.22 1.84 -7.42
C SER A 145 -29.73 1.96 -7.73
N LEU A 146 -29.09 3.00 -7.23
CA LEU A 146 -27.65 3.23 -7.36
C LEU A 146 -27.02 3.40 -5.97
N LEU A 147 -25.77 2.97 -5.84
CA LEU A 147 -25.01 3.15 -4.62
C LEU A 147 -24.40 4.56 -4.59
N ALA A 148 -24.68 5.28 -3.49
CA ALA A 148 -24.05 6.54 -3.12
C ALA A 148 -23.15 6.30 -1.92
N CYS A 149 -21.94 6.80 -1.94
CA CYS A 149 -20.95 6.55 -0.89
C CYS A 149 -20.29 7.84 -0.42
N GLY A 150 -20.32 8.06 0.89
CA GLY A 150 -19.52 9.05 1.58
C GLY A 150 -18.44 8.39 2.42
N VAL A 151 -17.21 8.88 2.33
CA VAL A 151 -16.07 8.38 3.09
C VAL A 151 -15.43 9.51 3.87
N GLY A 152 -15.22 9.29 5.17
CA GLY A 152 -14.39 10.11 6.03
C GLY A 152 -13.11 9.37 6.39
N ILE A 153 -11.97 10.03 6.25
CA ILE A 153 -10.64 9.44 6.50
C ILE A 153 -9.91 10.35 7.46
N LEU A 154 -9.49 9.81 8.61
CA LEU A 154 -8.69 10.53 9.60
C LEU A 154 -7.33 9.88 9.76
N ASP A 155 -6.28 10.65 9.55
CA ASP A 155 -4.95 10.30 10.05
C ASP A 155 -4.82 10.77 11.49
N VAL A 156 -4.87 9.84 12.44
CA VAL A 156 -4.78 10.15 13.88
C VAL A 156 -3.43 10.75 14.25
N THR A 157 -2.38 10.36 13.54
CA THR A 157 -1.00 10.80 13.77
C THR A 157 -0.80 12.27 13.44
N ARG A 158 -1.46 12.75 12.39
CA ARG A 158 -1.36 14.14 11.87
C ARG A 158 -2.53 15.01 12.34
N GLY A 159 -3.67 14.38 12.69
CA GLY A 159 -4.94 15.07 12.93
C GLY A 159 -5.52 15.68 11.65
N SER A 160 -5.18 15.14 10.49
CA SER A 160 -5.69 15.57 9.18
C SER A 160 -6.89 14.75 8.77
N ASN A 161 -7.91 15.43 8.23
CA ASN A 161 -9.15 14.82 7.77
C ASN A 161 -9.25 14.95 6.26
N LEU A 162 -9.62 13.85 5.61
CA LEU A 162 -10.00 13.79 4.20
C LEU A 162 -11.44 13.33 4.09
N VAL A 163 -12.17 13.88 3.14
CA VAL A 163 -13.52 13.43 2.81
C VAL A 163 -13.59 13.14 1.32
N HIS A 164 -14.31 12.07 0.98
CA HIS A 164 -14.52 11.67 -0.39
C HIS A 164 -15.95 11.23 -0.61
N GLU A 165 -16.56 11.63 -1.74
CA GLU A 165 -17.91 11.26 -2.11
C GLU A 165 -17.94 10.83 -3.56
N PHE A 166 -18.60 9.71 -3.83
CA PHE A 166 -18.72 9.13 -5.16
C PHE A 166 -19.99 8.29 -5.28
N TYR A 167 -20.39 8.03 -6.52
CA TYR A 167 -21.64 7.38 -6.86
C TYR A 167 -21.39 6.31 -7.90
N SER A 168 -22.13 5.19 -7.84
CA SER A 168 -22.22 4.27 -8.95
C SER A 168 -22.97 4.90 -10.13
N TYR A 169 -22.76 4.38 -11.32
CA TYR A 169 -23.39 4.84 -12.55
C TYR A 169 -24.36 3.78 -13.06
N ARG A 170 -25.35 4.15 -13.88
CA ARG A 170 -26.29 3.20 -14.50
C ARG A 170 -25.61 2.16 -15.38
N TYR A 171 -24.48 2.51 -15.95
CA TYR A 171 -23.66 1.62 -16.77
C TYR A 171 -22.54 0.91 -15.96
N ASP A 172 -22.26 1.32 -14.74
CA ASP A 172 -21.31 0.71 -13.81
C ASP A 172 -21.88 0.75 -12.38
N GLU A 173 -22.78 -0.17 -12.08
CA GLU A 173 -23.46 -0.25 -10.77
C GLU A 173 -22.49 -0.57 -9.62
N ARG A 174 -21.31 -1.14 -9.95
CA ARG A 174 -20.29 -1.55 -8.97
C ARG A 174 -19.22 -0.51 -8.73
N PHE A 175 -19.23 0.59 -9.49
CA PHE A 175 -18.20 1.63 -9.38
C PHE A 175 -17.95 2.08 -7.95
N ALA A 176 -19.01 2.30 -7.14
CA ALA A 176 -18.86 2.73 -5.75
C ALA A 176 -18.15 1.67 -4.89
N LEU A 177 -18.39 0.39 -5.12
CA LEU A 177 -17.70 -0.69 -4.39
C LEU A 177 -16.22 -0.80 -4.81
N ASP A 178 -15.93 -0.69 -6.10
CA ASP A 178 -14.55 -0.72 -6.60
C ASP A 178 -13.74 0.47 -6.10
N GLU A 179 -14.37 1.65 -6.04
CA GLU A 179 -13.76 2.85 -5.49
C GLU A 179 -13.49 2.70 -3.98
N LEU A 180 -14.39 2.04 -3.23
CA LEU A 180 -14.15 1.68 -1.83
C LEU A 180 -12.96 0.71 -1.68
N VAL A 181 -12.85 -0.31 -2.54
CA VAL A 181 -11.68 -1.20 -2.55
C VAL A 181 -10.40 -0.40 -2.76
N ARG A 182 -10.40 0.55 -3.71
CA ARG A 182 -9.27 1.44 -3.95
C ARG A 182 -8.92 2.30 -2.73
N VAL A 183 -9.93 2.90 -2.09
CA VAL A 183 -9.76 3.68 -0.85
C VAL A 183 -9.14 2.81 0.25
N PHE A 184 -9.64 1.60 0.45
CA PHE A 184 -9.10 0.69 1.46
C PHE A 184 -7.66 0.26 1.18
N GLN A 185 -7.29 0.05 -0.08
CA GLN A 185 -5.91 -0.29 -0.47
C GLN A 185 -4.96 0.91 -0.32
N THR A 186 -5.45 2.12 -0.61
CA THR A 186 -4.66 3.35 -0.51
C THR A 186 -4.40 3.71 0.95
N PHE A 187 -5.42 3.70 1.78
CA PHE A 187 -5.34 4.17 3.16
C PHE A 187 -5.10 3.05 4.19
N CYS A 188 -5.28 1.78 3.83
CA CYS A 188 -5.06 0.62 4.70
C CYS A 188 -5.60 0.86 6.13
N PRO A 189 -6.94 0.95 6.34
CA PRO A 189 -7.52 1.36 7.61
C PRO A 189 -7.11 0.43 8.75
N VAL A 190 -6.59 1.02 9.82
CA VAL A 190 -6.32 0.31 11.08
C VAL A 190 -7.63 0.08 11.83
N GLU A 191 -8.60 0.98 11.63
CA GLU A 191 -9.95 0.89 12.17
C GLU A 191 -10.95 1.33 11.12
N LEU A 192 -11.98 0.52 10.92
CA LEU A 192 -13.00 0.71 9.89
C LEU A 192 -14.39 0.80 10.52
N ILE A 193 -15.12 1.87 10.24
CA ILE A 193 -16.50 2.08 10.64
C ILE A 193 -17.35 2.08 9.38
N PHE A 194 -18.22 1.09 9.23
CA PHE A 194 -18.98 0.86 8.00
C PHE A 194 -20.49 0.88 8.27
N TYR A 195 -21.19 1.83 7.68
CA TYR A 195 -22.63 1.95 7.70
C TYR A 195 -23.22 1.65 6.34
N PHE A 196 -24.13 0.70 6.28
CA PHE A 196 -24.87 0.36 5.06
C PHE A 196 -26.36 0.62 5.23
N TYR A 197 -26.94 1.39 4.30
CA TYR A 197 -28.35 1.70 4.23
C TYR A 197 -28.96 1.11 2.96
N PRO A 198 -29.51 -0.11 3.00
CA PRO A 198 -30.14 -0.74 1.84
C PRO A 198 -31.53 -0.12 1.56
N HIS A 199 -31.92 -0.10 0.31
CA HIS A 199 -33.30 0.19 -0.08
C HIS A 199 -34.15 -1.08 -0.03
N GLY A 200 -35.48 -0.95 0.28
CA GLY A 200 -36.37 -2.10 0.34
C GLY A 200 -36.49 -2.83 -1.01
N GLY A 201 -36.19 -4.11 -1.04
CA GLY A 201 -36.16 -4.91 -2.27
C GLY A 201 -34.83 -4.93 -3.03
N SER A 202 -33.75 -4.49 -2.38
CA SER A 202 -32.40 -4.41 -2.93
C SER A 202 -31.80 -5.76 -3.32
N GLN A 203 -31.02 -5.75 -4.41
CA GLN A 203 -30.08 -6.83 -4.74
C GLN A 203 -28.83 -6.81 -3.85
N TRP A 204 -28.52 -5.66 -3.20
CA TRP A 204 -27.36 -5.50 -2.34
C TRP A 204 -27.73 -5.87 -0.89
N THR A 205 -27.17 -6.95 -0.38
CA THR A 205 -27.25 -7.34 1.02
C THR A 205 -25.94 -6.98 1.74
N LEU A 206 -26.01 -6.78 3.06
CA LEU A 206 -24.80 -6.53 3.86
C LEU A 206 -23.76 -7.64 3.69
N GLU A 207 -24.19 -8.88 3.56
CA GLU A 207 -23.32 -10.04 3.35
C GLU A 207 -22.60 -9.95 1.99
N ASN A 208 -23.32 -9.63 0.90
CA ASN A 208 -22.75 -9.50 -0.43
C ASN A 208 -21.75 -8.33 -0.49
N VAL A 209 -22.11 -7.17 0.08
CA VAL A 209 -21.23 -5.99 0.17
C VAL A 209 -20.00 -6.31 1.02
N SER A 210 -20.17 -6.94 2.19
CA SER A 210 -19.06 -7.29 3.07
C SER A 210 -18.10 -8.30 2.43
N SER A 211 -18.65 -9.26 1.68
CA SER A 211 -17.85 -10.25 0.93
C SER A 211 -17.10 -9.58 -0.23
N TYR A 212 -17.76 -8.69 -0.99
CA TYR A 212 -17.14 -7.98 -2.10
C TYR A 212 -15.97 -7.09 -1.65
N LEU A 213 -16.16 -6.34 -0.57
CA LEU A 213 -15.17 -5.43 0.02
C LEU A 213 -14.15 -6.16 0.90
N GLU A 214 -14.30 -7.48 1.09
CA GLU A 214 -13.45 -8.32 1.95
C GLU A 214 -13.27 -7.72 3.37
N LEU A 215 -14.36 -7.19 3.95
CA LEU A 215 -14.31 -6.51 5.24
C LEU A 215 -13.71 -7.38 6.35
N ASN A 216 -13.71 -8.71 6.19
CA ASN A 216 -13.10 -9.65 7.14
C ASN A 216 -11.57 -9.53 7.25
N LYS A 217 -10.89 -8.92 6.29
CA LYS A 217 -9.46 -8.62 6.35
C LYS A 217 -9.11 -7.57 7.41
N TYR A 218 -10.09 -6.75 7.84
CA TYR A 218 -9.89 -5.69 8.81
C TYR A 218 -10.29 -6.17 10.21
N PRO A 219 -9.34 -6.43 11.12
CA PRO A 219 -9.64 -6.99 12.45
C PRO A 219 -10.44 -6.03 13.33
N ASN A 220 -10.21 -4.73 13.19
CA ASN A 220 -10.90 -3.69 13.97
C ASN A 220 -11.97 -3.01 13.09
N ARG A 221 -13.04 -3.75 12.78
CA ARG A 221 -14.15 -3.25 11.99
C ARG A 221 -15.42 -3.17 12.81
N HIS A 222 -16.20 -2.12 12.57
CA HIS A 222 -17.51 -1.88 13.15
C HIS A 222 -18.51 -1.76 11.99
N VAL A 223 -19.29 -2.80 11.76
CA VAL A 223 -20.21 -2.90 10.61
C VAL A 223 -21.65 -2.80 11.09
N TYR A 224 -22.38 -1.84 10.56
CA TYR A 224 -23.77 -1.55 10.92
C TYR A 224 -24.67 -1.53 9.69
N GLN A 225 -25.86 -2.12 9.82
CA GLN A 225 -26.93 -1.99 8.84
C GLN A 225 -28.05 -1.15 9.46
N TYR A 226 -28.42 -0.08 8.81
CA TYR A 226 -29.54 0.76 9.25
C TYR A 226 -30.87 0.11 8.86
N GLN A 227 -31.76 -0.12 9.83
CA GLN A 227 -33.07 -0.76 9.65
C GLN A 227 -34.24 0.12 10.11
N GLY A 228 -34.13 1.46 10.09
CA GLY A 228 -35.22 2.37 10.39
C GLY A 228 -35.82 2.20 11.78
N GLY A 229 -35.01 2.30 12.82
CA GLY A 229 -35.42 2.14 14.23
C GLY A 229 -34.18 1.86 15.07
N GLN A 230 -34.31 1.96 16.40
CA GLN A 230 -33.19 1.78 17.32
C GLN A 230 -32.38 0.53 16.94
N GLY A 231 -31.11 0.74 16.50
CA GLY A 231 -30.17 -0.34 16.23
C GLY A 231 -29.86 -1.15 17.48
N PRO A 232 -29.47 -2.42 17.33
CA PRO A 232 -29.10 -3.23 18.49
C PRO A 232 -27.86 -2.64 19.15
N ASP A 233 -28.00 -2.37 20.46
CA ASP A 233 -26.95 -2.17 21.43
C ASP A 233 -25.95 -0.99 21.27
N GLY A 234 -26.34 0.15 21.76
CA GLY A 234 -25.43 1.10 22.45
C GLY A 234 -24.40 1.88 21.63
N LEU A 235 -24.08 1.49 20.41
CA LEU A 235 -23.14 2.16 19.51
C LEU A 235 -23.80 2.83 18.29
N ASP A 236 -25.12 3.04 18.29
CA ASP A 236 -25.77 3.79 17.21
C ASP A 236 -25.25 5.22 17.20
N LEU A 237 -24.29 5.46 16.28
CA LEU A 237 -23.68 6.77 16.07
C LEU A 237 -24.46 7.58 15.03
N LEU A 238 -25.42 6.97 14.34
CA LEU A 238 -26.22 7.66 13.32
C LEU A 238 -27.54 8.13 13.93
N ARG A 239 -27.77 9.45 13.93
CA ARG A 239 -28.98 10.07 14.44
C ARG A 239 -29.66 10.93 13.39
N GLU A 240 -30.97 11.01 13.42
CA GLU A 240 -31.78 11.87 12.51
C GLU A 240 -31.34 13.33 12.51
N GLU A 241 -30.85 13.85 13.64
CA GLU A 241 -30.37 15.21 13.76
C GLU A 241 -29.20 15.55 12.85
N TYR A 242 -28.35 14.53 12.48
CA TYR A 242 -27.17 14.73 11.63
C TYR A 242 -27.50 15.10 10.19
N PHE A 243 -28.73 14.83 9.75
CA PHE A 243 -29.22 15.22 8.43
C PHE A 243 -29.76 16.65 8.37
N LYS A 244 -29.89 17.34 9.53
CA LYS A 244 -30.37 18.71 9.59
C LYS A 244 -29.23 19.69 9.32
N ILE A 245 -29.44 20.60 8.35
CA ILE A 245 -28.45 21.61 7.94
C ILE A 245 -27.98 22.47 9.12
N VAL A 246 -28.89 22.83 10.02
CA VAL A 246 -28.58 23.63 11.23
C VAL A 246 -27.56 22.89 12.09
N TYR A 247 -27.81 21.60 12.39
CA TYR A 247 -26.90 20.77 13.17
C TYR A 247 -25.55 20.67 12.50
N GLN A 248 -25.51 20.44 11.17
CA GLN A 248 -24.29 20.29 10.40
C GLN A 248 -23.41 21.55 10.47
N ASN A 249 -24.00 22.73 10.31
CA ASN A 249 -23.29 23.99 10.42
C ASN A 249 -22.73 24.23 11.84
N ASP A 250 -23.57 24.00 12.86
CA ASP A 250 -23.14 24.15 14.27
C ASP A 250 -21.99 23.18 14.61
N PHE A 251 -22.12 21.93 14.16
CA PHE A 251 -21.11 20.90 14.35
C PHE A 251 -19.76 21.28 13.70
N LEU A 252 -19.79 21.71 12.44
CA LEU A 252 -18.56 22.10 11.73
C LEU A 252 -17.92 23.34 12.34
N ALA A 253 -18.73 24.34 12.73
CA ALA A 253 -18.24 25.55 13.38
C ALA A 253 -17.56 25.26 14.73
N GLU A 254 -18.15 24.36 15.53
CA GLU A 254 -17.63 23.98 16.84
C GLU A 254 -16.35 23.14 16.74
N LYS A 255 -16.39 22.05 15.93
CA LYS A 255 -15.32 21.05 15.92
C LYS A 255 -14.04 21.50 15.23
N PHE A 256 -14.16 22.37 14.22
CA PHE A 256 -13.00 22.84 13.44
C PHE A 256 -12.59 24.29 13.75
N ASP A 257 -13.20 24.91 14.78
CA ASP A 257 -12.94 26.30 15.19
C ASP A 257 -12.85 27.29 14.01
N LEU A 258 -13.77 27.17 13.07
CA LEU A 258 -13.77 27.95 11.85
C LEU A 258 -13.88 29.46 12.13
N MET A 259 -14.60 29.84 13.20
CA MET A 259 -14.77 31.23 13.60
C MET A 259 -13.48 31.86 14.09
N GLY A 260 -12.70 31.15 14.92
CA GLY A 260 -11.37 31.61 15.38
C GLY A 260 -10.34 31.71 14.26
N ARG A 261 -10.34 30.74 13.36
CA ARG A 261 -9.37 30.66 12.24
C ARG A 261 -9.59 31.71 11.16
N LEU A 262 -10.83 32.07 10.86
CA LEU A 262 -11.20 33.06 9.86
C LEU A 262 -11.27 34.50 10.40
N GLY A 263 -10.96 34.70 11.71
CA GLY A 263 -11.03 36.02 12.34
C GLY A 263 -12.46 36.61 12.41
N ILE A 264 -13.48 35.75 12.26
CA ILE A 264 -14.88 36.16 12.29
C ILE A 264 -15.31 36.24 13.75
N SER A 265 -15.43 37.47 14.26
CA SER A 265 -15.89 37.70 15.64
C SER A 265 -17.37 37.34 15.81
N ARG A 266 -17.68 36.50 16.78
CA ARG A 266 -19.06 36.22 17.21
C ARG A 266 -19.87 37.48 17.58
N ARG A 267 -19.20 38.63 17.80
CA ARG A 267 -19.82 39.88 18.29
C ARG A 267 -20.20 40.87 17.20
N THR A 268 -19.63 40.76 16.02
CA THR A 268 -19.94 41.69 14.92
C THR A 268 -20.66 40.93 13.82
N GLY A 269 -21.95 40.91 13.79
CA GLY A 269 -22.80 40.30 12.75
C GLY A 269 -22.49 40.72 11.28
N LEU A 270 -21.23 41.07 10.99
CA LEU A 270 -20.63 41.48 9.73
C LEU A 270 -19.63 40.41 9.21
N GLY A 271 -19.91 39.14 9.40
CA GLY A 271 -19.28 38.04 8.66
C GLY A 271 -20.21 37.68 7.51
N GLY A 272 -19.67 37.69 6.29
CA GLY A 272 -20.43 37.46 5.07
C GLY A 272 -21.37 36.22 5.14
N ASN A 273 -22.40 36.19 4.30
CA ASN A 273 -23.46 35.19 4.19
C ASN A 273 -22.99 33.74 3.92
N THR A 274 -21.74 33.40 4.17
CA THR A 274 -21.15 32.08 3.85
C THR A 274 -21.26 31.15 5.05
N SER A 275 -21.92 30.02 4.90
CA SER A 275 -22.07 29.00 5.93
C SER A 275 -20.79 28.15 6.14
N PRO A 276 -20.58 27.52 7.31
CA PRO A 276 -19.49 26.56 7.51
C PRO A 276 -19.42 25.46 6.45
N LEU A 277 -20.56 24.99 5.96
CA LEU A 277 -20.64 24.02 4.85
C LEU A 277 -20.05 24.56 3.57
N GLU A 278 -20.37 25.81 3.19
CA GLU A 278 -19.83 26.45 1.98
C GLU A 278 -18.33 26.72 2.11
N ILE A 279 -17.87 27.19 3.28
CA ILE A 279 -16.45 27.44 3.54
C ILE A 279 -15.59 26.17 3.33
N LEU A 280 -16.14 25.01 3.69
CA LEU A 280 -15.45 23.71 3.56
C LEU A 280 -15.74 23.02 2.23
N GLY A 281 -16.63 23.57 1.38
CA GLY A 281 -17.05 22.97 0.10
C GLY A 281 -17.82 21.66 0.27
N LEU A 282 -18.52 21.51 1.40
CA LEU A 282 -19.28 20.29 1.74
C LEU A 282 -20.77 20.37 1.40
N GLU A 283 -21.26 21.51 0.91
CA GLU A 283 -22.67 21.70 0.61
C GLU A 283 -23.21 20.75 -0.48
N ARG A 284 -22.33 20.26 -1.36
CA ARG A 284 -22.66 19.31 -2.43
C ARG A 284 -22.18 17.88 -2.14
N ARG A 285 -21.82 17.59 -0.89
CA ARG A 285 -21.28 16.29 -0.47
C ARG A 285 -21.96 15.78 0.81
N PRO A 286 -23.29 15.52 0.74
CA PRO A 286 -24.06 15.15 1.94
C PRO A 286 -23.62 13.82 2.56
N TYR A 287 -23.24 12.83 1.75
CA TYR A 287 -22.83 11.51 2.26
C TYR A 287 -21.45 11.55 2.92
N ALA A 288 -20.53 12.29 2.34
CA ALA A 288 -19.19 12.49 2.92
C ALA A 288 -19.26 13.26 4.24
N LEU A 289 -20.17 14.24 4.32
CA LEU A 289 -20.43 14.99 5.55
C LEU A 289 -20.97 14.07 6.67
N ILE A 290 -21.92 13.19 6.36
CA ILE A 290 -22.45 12.23 7.34
C ILE A 290 -21.34 11.29 7.81
N ALA A 291 -20.52 10.77 6.90
CA ALA A 291 -19.37 9.94 7.25
C ALA A 291 -18.39 10.67 8.18
N LEU A 292 -18.12 11.96 7.92
CA LEU A 292 -17.29 12.81 8.78
C LEU A 292 -17.91 12.99 10.18
N ILE A 293 -19.22 13.26 10.27
CA ILE A 293 -19.90 13.41 11.56
C ILE A 293 -19.83 12.12 12.37
N ILE A 294 -20.11 10.97 11.76
CA ILE A 294 -20.00 9.65 12.40
C ILE A 294 -18.59 9.42 12.92
N MET A 295 -17.56 9.71 12.11
CA MET A 295 -16.16 9.57 12.50
C MET A 295 -15.81 10.39 13.75
N VAL A 296 -16.16 11.66 13.75
CA VAL A 296 -15.87 12.56 14.89
C VAL A 296 -16.66 12.12 16.14
N LYS A 297 -17.92 11.71 16.00
CA LYS A 297 -18.73 11.18 17.10
C LYS A 297 -18.19 9.88 17.67
N TYR A 298 -17.67 9.00 16.82
CA TYR A 298 -16.96 7.79 17.24
C TYR A 298 -15.74 8.12 18.11
N LEU A 299 -14.93 9.09 17.67
CA LEU A 299 -13.77 9.56 18.42
C LEU A 299 -14.15 10.20 19.75
N GLU A 300 -15.19 11.07 19.75
CA GLU A 300 -15.67 11.70 20.99
C GLU A 300 -16.08 10.67 22.04
N LYS A 301 -16.73 9.59 21.60
CA LYS A 301 -17.16 8.51 22.48
C LYS A 301 -16.02 7.68 23.03
N ASN A 302 -15.00 7.40 22.21
CA ASN A 302 -13.91 6.49 22.57
C ASN A 302 -12.74 7.22 23.22
N ASN A 303 -12.28 8.32 22.62
CA ASN A 303 -11.17 9.12 23.10
C ASN A 303 -11.37 10.60 22.72
N ALA A 304 -12.08 11.34 23.57
CA ALA A 304 -12.42 12.73 23.31
C ALA A 304 -11.20 13.66 23.11
N LEU A 305 -10.02 13.26 23.57
CA LEU A 305 -8.80 14.03 23.33
C LEU A 305 -8.47 14.11 21.83
N LEU A 306 -8.71 13.05 21.07
CA LEU A 306 -8.38 13.01 19.64
C LEU A 306 -9.19 13.98 18.77
N VAL A 307 -10.31 14.47 19.27
CA VAL A 307 -11.14 15.47 18.56
C VAL A 307 -10.60 16.89 18.75
N GLN A 308 -9.73 17.11 19.73
CA GLN A 308 -9.18 18.43 19.99
C GLN A 308 -8.25 18.89 18.86
N ASN A 309 -8.41 20.14 18.44
CA ASN A 309 -7.58 20.80 17.41
C ASN A 309 -7.42 19.96 16.12
N LEU A 310 -8.49 19.28 15.67
CA LEU A 310 -8.54 18.66 14.36
C LEU A 310 -8.40 19.72 13.25
N ARG A 311 -7.75 19.34 12.16
CA ARG A 311 -7.72 20.19 10.97
C ARG A 311 -9.07 20.16 10.27
N PRO A 312 -9.46 21.24 9.58
CA PRO A 312 -10.61 21.21 8.69
C PRO A 312 -10.48 20.10 7.66
N PRO A 313 -11.57 19.43 7.29
CA PRO A 313 -11.53 18.38 6.28
C PRO A 313 -11.16 18.96 4.92
N SER A 314 -10.30 18.27 4.19
CA SER A 314 -10.00 18.52 2.79
C SER A 314 -10.69 17.49 1.90
N ILE A 315 -11.08 17.92 0.70
CA ILE A 315 -11.77 17.07 -0.25
C ILE A 315 -10.72 16.28 -1.03
N TYR A 316 -10.86 14.95 -1.04
CA TYR A 316 -10.02 14.09 -1.86
C TYR A 316 -10.50 14.15 -3.33
N LEU A 317 -9.66 14.73 -4.19
CA LEU A 317 -9.94 14.87 -5.62
C LEU A 317 -9.19 13.78 -6.38
N TYR A 318 -9.87 12.67 -6.65
CA TYR A 318 -9.29 11.50 -7.32
C TYR A 318 -8.76 11.81 -8.73
N GLU A 319 -9.34 12.80 -9.43
CA GLU A 319 -8.92 13.22 -10.78
C GLU A 319 -7.49 13.79 -10.83
N GLN A 320 -6.98 14.31 -9.72
CA GLN A 320 -5.61 14.82 -9.61
C GLN A 320 -4.57 13.69 -9.54
N HIS A 321 -5.01 12.45 -9.34
CA HIS A 321 -4.17 11.29 -9.19
C HIS A 321 -4.36 10.31 -10.36
N LEU A 322 -3.30 9.56 -10.66
CA LEU A 322 -3.37 8.40 -11.55
C LEU A 322 -4.24 7.33 -10.87
N ILE A 323 -5.35 6.98 -11.50
CA ILE A 323 -6.24 5.93 -10.99
C ILE A 323 -5.54 4.58 -11.11
N LEU A 324 -5.26 3.93 -10.00
CA LEU A 324 -4.72 2.58 -9.92
C LEU A 324 -5.88 1.60 -9.69
N GLY A 325 -6.45 1.08 -10.77
CA GLY A 325 -7.63 0.23 -10.72
C GLY A 325 -7.31 -1.28 -10.71
N ASN A 326 -8.31 -2.10 -10.36
CA ASN A 326 -8.26 -3.56 -10.40
C ASN A 326 -7.06 -4.17 -9.65
N ASN A 327 -6.88 -3.79 -8.39
CA ASN A 327 -5.78 -4.25 -7.54
C ASN A 327 -4.38 -3.96 -8.10
N ALA A 328 -4.21 -2.94 -8.94
CA ALA A 328 -2.91 -2.60 -9.54
C ALA A 328 -1.80 -2.40 -8.49
N ILE A 329 -2.13 -1.84 -7.32
CA ILE A 329 -1.18 -1.64 -6.20
C ILE A 329 -0.56 -2.97 -5.77
N GLU A 330 -1.39 -4.00 -5.55
CA GLU A 330 -0.96 -5.33 -5.12
C GLU A 330 -0.29 -6.08 -6.29
N GLN A 331 -0.92 -6.07 -7.46
CA GLN A 331 -0.42 -6.80 -8.63
C GLN A 331 0.93 -6.31 -9.14
N LEU A 332 1.23 -5.02 -9.01
CA LEU A 332 2.52 -4.42 -9.36
C LEU A 332 3.53 -4.42 -8.20
N ASN A 333 3.15 -4.95 -7.03
CA ASN A 333 3.98 -4.98 -5.81
C ASN A 333 4.48 -3.58 -5.42
N ILE A 334 3.59 -2.57 -5.42
CA ILE A 334 3.96 -1.17 -5.14
C ILE A 334 4.36 -0.99 -3.68
N VAL A 335 3.56 -1.53 -2.75
CA VAL A 335 3.85 -1.57 -1.32
C VAL A 335 3.74 -3.00 -0.82
N ASP A 336 4.40 -3.31 0.31
CA ASP A 336 4.37 -4.65 0.89
C ASP A 336 2.95 -5.02 1.34
N SER A 337 2.44 -6.12 0.81
CA SER A 337 1.23 -6.80 1.29
C SER A 337 1.69 -7.81 2.34
N ALA A 338 1.26 -7.65 3.58
CA ALA A 338 1.63 -8.51 4.70
C ALA A 338 1.52 -10.01 4.35
N GLY A 339 2.64 -10.73 4.34
CA GLY A 339 2.64 -12.18 4.16
C GLY A 339 3.69 -12.78 3.23
N LEU A 340 4.47 -12.01 2.51
CA LEU A 340 5.57 -12.56 1.70
C LEU A 340 6.83 -12.71 2.57
N GLU A 341 7.19 -13.95 2.92
CA GLU A 341 8.51 -14.29 3.43
C GLU A 341 9.54 -14.12 2.30
N VAL A 342 10.12 -12.94 2.18
CA VAL A 342 11.22 -12.66 1.24
C VAL A 342 12.52 -12.56 2.00
N TYR A 343 13.57 -13.18 1.48
CA TYR A 343 14.92 -13.24 2.08
C TYR A 343 15.59 -11.87 2.29
N ASP A 344 15.12 -10.80 1.63
CA ASP A 344 15.69 -9.45 1.75
C ASP A 344 14.58 -8.42 1.91
N ALA A 345 14.52 -7.78 3.07
CA ALA A 345 13.53 -6.75 3.41
C ALA A 345 13.57 -5.53 2.46
N ARG A 346 14.69 -5.28 1.77
CA ARG A 346 14.87 -4.12 0.89
C ARG A 346 14.32 -4.32 -0.53
N THR A 347 13.83 -5.50 -0.87
CA THR A 347 13.38 -5.84 -2.22
C THR A 347 11.98 -6.46 -2.27
N ARG A 348 11.18 -6.30 -1.21
CA ARG A 348 9.82 -6.84 -1.12
C ARG A 348 8.85 -6.12 -2.05
N SER A 349 8.99 -4.81 -2.16
CA SER A 349 8.10 -3.93 -2.92
C SER A 349 8.88 -2.85 -3.67
N VAL A 350 8.19 -2.14 -4.58
CA VAL A 350 8.76 -0.95 -5.23
C VAL A 350 9.14 0.09 -4.19
N PHE A 351 8.27 0.30 -3.19
CA PHE A 351 8.53 1.20 -2.07
C PHE A 351 9.86 0.87 -1.38
N ASP A 352 10.13 -0.39 -1.03
CA ASP A 352 11.37 -0.77 -0.34
C ASP A 352 12.63 -0.52 -1.19
N VAL A 353 12.51 -0.72 -2.51
CA VAL A 353 13.62 -0.46 -3.46
C VAL A 353 13.94 1.03 -3.55
N VAL A 354 12.92 1.89 -3.62
CA VAL A 354 13.13 3.33 -3.83
C VAL A 354 13.18 4.15 -2.55
N ASN A 355 12.96 3.54 -1.40
CA ASN A 355 12.97 4.24 -0.12
C ASN A 355 14.40 4.47 0.38
N ARG A 356 14.86 5.72 0.31
CA ARG A 356 16.11 6.22 0.89
C ARG A 356 15.84 7.40 1.82
N THR A 357 14.57 7.51 2.28
CA THR A 357 14.17 8.57 3.20
C THR A 357 14.80 8.37 4.58
N SER A 358 15.14 9.48 5.22
CA SER A 358 15.76 9.52 6.55
C SER A 358 14.75 9.80 7.65
N THR A 359 13.63 10.46 7.31
CA THR A 359 12.61 10.88 8.27
C THR A 359 11.33 10.04 8.14
N PRO A 360 10.60 9.81 9.24
CA PRO A 360 9.30 9.16 9.17
C PRO A 360 8.29 9.92 8.28
N MET A 361 8.37 11.25 8.25
CA MET A 361 7.53 12.11 7.43
C MET A 361 7.80 11.92 5.94
N GLY A 362 9.07 11.92 5.52
CA GLY A 362 9.49 11.63 4.15
C GLY A 362 9.09 10.23 3.71
N ARG A 363 9.22 9.24 4.60
CA ARG A 363 8.78 7.87 4.37
C ARG A 363 7.26 7.79 4.12
N ARG A 364 6.46 8.47 4.94
CA ARG A 364 5.00 8.55 4.74
C ARG A 364 4.65 9.26 3.42
N PHE A 365 5.34 10.35 3.12
CA PHE A 365 5.14 11.10 1.87
C PHE A 365 5.46 10.26 0.63
N LEU A 366 6.56 9.52 0.63
CA LEU A 366 6.93 8.60 -0.46
C LEU A 366 5.88 7.49 -0.63
N ARG A 367 5.43 6.89 0.48
CA ARG A 367 4.38 5.86 0.44
C ARG A 367 3.08 6.40 -0.15
N GLU A 368 2.66 7.58 0.31
CA GLU A 368 1.45 8.26 -0.18
C GLU A 368 1.57 8.63 -1.66
N ALA A 369 2.74 9.13 -2.09
CA ALA A 369 3.00 9.44 -3.50
C ALA A 369 2.93 8.21 -4.40
N LEU A 370 3.44 7.06 -3.97
CA LEU A 370 3.38 5.79 -4.72
C LEU A 370 1.95 5.23 -4.82
N LEU A 371 1.15 5.42 -3.78
CA LEU A 371 -0.25 4.98 -3.75
C LEU A 371 -1.19 5.93 -4.50
N ASN A 372 -0.82 7.22 -4.59
CA ASN A 372 -1.55 8.28 -5.28
C ASN A 372 -0.61 9.04 -6.23
N PRO A 373 -0.10 8.41 -7.32
CA PRO A 373 0.75 9.10 -8.28
C PRO A 373 -0.01 10.26 -8.93
N LEU A 374 0.69 11.28 -9.38
CA LEU A 374 0.08 12.46 -9.99
C LEU A 374 -0.49 12.11 -11.37
N SER A 375 -1.68 12.62 -11.70
CA SER A 375 -2.28 12.44 -13.01
C SER A 375 -1.70 13.42 -14.04
N ARG A 376 -2.07 13.26 -15.31
CA ARG A 376 -1.77 14.20 -16.39
C ARG A 376 -2.14 15.64 -16.07
N LEU A 377 -3.18 15.88 -15.28
CA LEU A 377 -3.62 17.22 -14.86
C LEU A 377 -2.59 17.93 -13.98
N GLN A 378 -1.70 17.18 -13.33
CA GLN A 378 -0.66 17.70 -12.44
C GLN A 378 0.75 17.68 -13.09
N HIS A 379 0.83 17.74 -14.42
CA HIS A 379 2.09 17.66 -15.18
C HIS A 379 3.12 18.70 -14.76
N THR A 380 2.70 19.92 -14.41
CA THR A 380 3.59 20.99 -13.92
C THR A 380 4.28 20.59 -12.62
N LYS A 381 3.56 19.93 -11.71
CA LYS A 381 4.13 19.43 -10.46
C LYS A 381 5.09 18.25 -10.70
N ILE A 382 4.78 17.38 -11.66
CA ILE A 382 5.68 16.28 -12.07
C ILE A 382 7.00 16.86 -12.60
N GLU A 383 6.94 17.81 -13.53
CA GLU A 383 8.15 18.43 -14.11
C GLU A 383 8.96 19.20 -13.07
N ALA A 384 8.30 19.92 -12.16
CA ALA A 384 8.97 20.60 -11.05
C ALA A 384 9.76 19.60 -10.18
N ARG A 385 9.17 18.43 -9.85
CA ARG A 385 9.87 17.38 -9.10
C ARG A 385 11.06 16.81 -9.87
N TYR A 386 10.96 16.58 -11.19
CA TYR A 386 12.10 16.16 -12.00
C TYR A 386 13.24 17.17 -11.95
N GLN A 387 12.91 18.46 -12.04
CA GLN A 387 13.91 19.51 -11.97
C GLN A 387 14.60 19.55 -10.61
N MET A 388 13.83 19.43 -9.52
CA MET A 388 14.39 19.39 -8.16
C MET A 388 15.28 18.16 -7.93
N VAL A 389 14.84 16.98 -8.34
CA VAL A 389 15.65 15.75 -8.27
C VAL A 389 16.92 15.88 -9.12
N HIS A 390 16.82 16.51 -10.30
CA HIS A 390 17.99 16.79 -11.13
C HIS A 390 19.00 17.72 -10.46
N THR A 391 18.51 18.79 -9.86
CA THR A 391 19.35 19.76 -9.12
C THR A 391 20.07 19.05 -7.97
N LEU A 392 19.33 18.29 -7.13
CA LEU A 392 19.93 17.54 -6.02
C LEU A 392 20.95 16.49 -6.47
N LYS A 393 20.65 15.76 -7.56
CA LYS A 393 21.58 14.77 -8.14
C LYS A 393 22.85 15.40 -8.68
N SER A 394 22.80 16.65 -9.16
CA SER A 394 23.90 17.37 -9.79
C SER A 394 24.73 18.19 -8.80
N LEU A 395 24.41 18.12 -7.49
CA LEU A 395 25.18 18.83 -6.46
C LEU A 395 26.63 18.32 -6.38
N PRO A 396 27.58 19.19 -5.97
CA PRO A 396 28.94 18.77 -5.69
C PRO A 396 28.99 17.64 -4.66
N GLU A 397 29.98 16.79 -4.79
CA GLU A 397 30.23 15.67 -3.88
C GLU A 397 30.28 16.15 -2.42
N GLY A 398 29.55 15.51 -1.53
CA GLY A 398 29.45 15.89 -0.12
C GLY A 398 28.31 16.86 0.26
N THR A 399 27.78 17.67 -0.66
CA THR A 399 26.67 18.59 -0.33
C THR A 399 25.36 17.83 -0.11
N LEU A 400 25.07 16.83 -0.95
CA LEU A 400 23.90 15.97 -0.79
C LEU A 400 23.99 15.15 0.52
N ASP A 401 25.20 14.71 0.89
CA ASP A 401 25.45 14.01 2.15
C ASP A 401 25.19 14.90 3.36
N GLN A 402 25.59 16.17 3.29
CA GLN A 402 25.28 17.15 4.36
C GLN A 402 23.77 17.34 4.55
N ILE A 403 23.01 17.50 3.45
CA ILE A 403 21.55 17.57 3.52
C ILE A 403 20.98 16.29 4.14
N HIS A 404 21.46 15.13 3.73
CA HIS A 404 21.02 13.83 4.24
C HIS A 404 21.37 13.65 5.72
N GLU A 405 22.53 14.13 6.18
CA GLU A 405 22.91 14.10 7.61
C GLU A 405 22.02 14.99 8.47
N GLU A 406 21.67 16.20 7.99
CA GLU A 406 20.74 17.08 8.73
C GLU A 406 19.33 16.45 8.79
N LEU A 407 18.86 15.84 7.70
CA LEU A 407 17.57 15.11 7.70
C LEU A 407 17.56 13.96 8.72
N ARG A 408 18.65 13.23 8.91
CA ARG A 408 18.77 12.14 9.89
C ARG A 408 18.62 12.59 11.34
N LYS A 409 18.88 13.87 11.65
CA LYS A 409 18.67 14.43 12.99
C LYS A 409 17.18 14.63 13.30
N ILE A 410 16.34 14.71 12.26
CA ILE A 410 14.90 14.98 12.39
C ILE A 410 14.14 13.67 12.53
N HIS A 411 13.47 13.49 13.66
CA HIS A 411 12.53 12.40 13.86
C HIS A 411 11.09 12.82 13.53
N ASP A 412 10.10 12.23 14.16
CA ASP A 412 8.69 12.42 13.81
C ASP A 412 8.10 13.73 14.36
N MET A 413 8.33 14.84 13.65
CA MET A 413 7.77 16.15 14.00
C MET A 413 6.23 16.17 13.95
N GLU A 414 5.60 15.47 13.01
CA GLU A 414 4.15 15.46 12.88
C GLU A 414 3.48 14.93 14.14
N ARG A 415 4.00 13.84 14.69
CA ARG A 415 3.49 13.28 15.94
C ARG A 415 3.70 14.23 17.12
N LEU A 416 4.85 14.88 17.18
CA LEU A 416 5.11 15.81 18.28
C LEU A 416 4.24 17.08 18.16
N HIS A 417 4.02 17.61 16.96
CA HIS A 417 3.06 18.70 16.71
C HIS A 417 1.63 18.25 17.06
N ARG A 418 1.24 17.01 16.75
CA ARG A 418 -0.08 16.49 17.16
C ARG A 418 -0.17 16.37 18.68
N ARG A 419 0.84 15.88 19.39
CA ARG A 419 0.89 15.84 20.84
C ARG A 419 0.85 17.24 21.48
N MET A 420 1.49 18.22 20.82
CA MET A 420 1.39 19.63 21.19
C MET A 420 -0.05 20.16 21.05
N ALA A 421 -0.72 19.85 19.92
CA ALA A 421 -2.13 20.18 19.68
C ALA A 421 -3.09 19.58 20.71
N LEU A 422 -2.77 18.41 21.24
CA LEU A 422 -3.56 17.70 22.25
C LEU A 422 -3.19 18.11 23.68
N GLY A 423 -2.17 18.95 23.87
CA GLY A 423 -1.68 19.34 25.20
C GLY A 423 -1.06 18.21 26.02
N ILE A 424 -0.59 17.13 25.37
CA ILE A 424 0.00 15.95 26.02
C ILE A 424 1.51 15.84 25.79
N ILE A 425 2.12 16.80 25.10
CA ILE A 425 3.56 16.85 24.88
C ILE A 425 4.30 17.04 26.20
N THR A 426 5.40 16.31 26.39
CA THR A 426 6.27 16.43 27.56
C THR A 426 7.37 17.49 27.35
N PRO A 427 8.01 18.00 28.43
CA PRO A 427 9.12 18.94 28.27
C PRO A 427 10.28 18.40 27.44
N TYR A 428 10.67 17.15 27.63
CA TYR A 428 11.72 16.48 26.85
C TYR A 428 11.33 16.34 25.36
N GLU A 429 10.08 16.04 25.06
CA GLU A 429 9.62 15.99 23.66
C GLU A 429 9.67 17.37 22.99
N PHE A 430 9.39 18.44 23.73
CA PHE A 430 9.52 19.79 23.19
C PHE A 430 10.99 20.18 22.96
N TYR A 431 11.91 19.77 23.85
CA TYR A 431 13.35 19.90 23.63
C TYR A 431 13.79 19.15 22.36
N ARG A 432 13.24 17.98 22.10
CA ARG A 432 13.50 17.26 20.85
C ARG A 432 12.97 18.03 19.62
N LEU A 433 11.80 18.66 19.72
CA LEU A 433 11.30 19.54 18.65
C LEU A 433 12.26 20.69 18.37
N ASP A 434 12.84 21.29 19.39
CA ASP A 434 13.86 22.34 19.24
C ASP A 434 15.05 21.84 18.43
N THR A 435 15.62 20.68 18.74
CA THR A 435 16.72 20.10 17.94
C THR A 435 16.31 19.82 16.49
N PHE A 436 15.03 19.51 16.23
CA PHE A 436 14.54 19.31 14.85
C PHE A 436 14.35 20.65 14.13
N TYR A 437 13.94 21.69 14.83
CA TYR A 437 13.85 23.05 14.28
C TYR A 437 15.23 23.61 13.94
N ASP A 438 16.26 23.34 14.76
CA ASP A 438 17.65 23.68 14.45
C ASP A 438 18.12 23.04 13.16
N ALA A 439 17.90 21.70 13.01
CA ALA A 439 18.23 20.99 11.79
C ALA A 439 17.44 21.54 10.58
N SER A 440 16.17 21.93 10.79
CA SER A 440 15.35 22.53 9.74
C SER A 440 15.88 23.90 9.29
N LYS A 441 16.37 24.74 10.22
CA LYS A 441 17.05 26.02 9.90
C LYS A 441 18.33 25.80 9.09
N ASN A 442 19.14 24.81 9.49
CA ASN A 442 20.36 24.46 8.76
C ASN A 442 20.04 24.02 7.32
N LEU A 443 19.00 23.18 7.14
CA LEU A 443 18.53 22.76 5.83
C LEU A 443 18.05 23.94 4.98
N LEU A 444 17.28 24.86 5.54
CA LEU A 444 16.87 26.08 4.83
C LEU A 444 18.08 26.89 4.36
N GLY A 445 19.10 27.05 5.19
CA GLY A 445 20.36 27.73 4.82
C GLY A 445 21.10 26.99 3.70
N LEU A 446 21.20 25.67 3.74
CA LEU A 446 21.83 24.87 2.68
C LEU A 446 21.07 25.00 1.35
N LEU A 447 19.74 24.98 1.38
CA LEU A 447 18.90 25.11 0.18
C LEU A 447 18.97 26.51 -0.44
N GLN A 448 19.07 27.58 0.37
CA GLN A 448 19.29 28.95 -0.12
C GLN A 448 20.61 29.06 -0.90
N ASN A 449 21.68 28.41 -0.42
CA ASN A 449 22.98 28.43 -1.11
C ASN A 449 22.96 27.78 -2.49
N ILE A 450 22.01 26.87 -2.74
CA ILE A 450 21.83 26.20 -4.04
C ILE A 450 20.65 26.76 -4.85
N ASN A 451 20.08 27.89 -4.43
CA ASN A 451 18.93 28.56 -5.06
C ASN A 451 17.70 27.64 -5.21
N MET A 452 17.48 26.74 -4.25
CA MET A 452 16.31 25.85 -4.22
C MET A 452 15.31 26.35 -3.17
N GLN A 453 14.14 26.77 -3.62
CA GLN A 453 13.08 27.28 -2.75
C GLN A 453 11.90 26.30 -2.69
N LEU A 454 11.71 25.64 -1.54
CA LEU A 454 10.59 24.74 -1.25
C LEU A 454 9.58 25.35 -0.27
N LEU A 455 9.96 26.40 0.43
CA LEU A 455 9.13 27.09 1.43
C LEU A 455 8.96 28.56 1.05
N SER A 456 7.77 29.13 1.30
CA SER A 456 7.52 30.55 1.05
C SER A 456 8.32 31.44 2.02
N GLU A 457 8.79 32.60 1.56
CA GLU A 457 9.53 33.55 2.38
C GLU A 457 8.75 33.98 3.63
N LYS A 458 7.44 34.17 3.49
CA LYS A 458 6.55 34.50 4.61
C LYS A 458 6.59 33.42 5.70
N CYS A 459 6.46 32.14 5.32
CA CYS A 459 6.50 31.04 6.27
C CYS A 459 7.87 30.91 6.94
N MET A 460 8.95 31.16 6.20
CA MET A 460 10.30 31.14 6.75
C MET A 460 10.52 32.27 7.79
N GLN A 461 10.02 33.48 7.52
CA GLN A 461 10.08 34.60 8.47
C GLN A 461 9.26 34.31 9.73
N GLU A 462 8.04 33.76 9.58
CA GLU A 462 7.18 33.35 10.68
C GLU A 462 7.83 32.24 11.53
N PHE A 463 8.48 31.28 10.90
CA PHE A 463 9.21 30.22 11.58
C PHE A 463 10.39 30.74 12.39
N CYS A 464 11.18 31.67 11.82
CA CYS A 464 12.27 32.30 12.55
C CYS A 464 11.77 33.11 13.76
N ALA A 465 10.69 33.87 13.60
CA ALA A 465 10.07 34.60 14.70
C ALA A 465 9.57 33.70 15.82
N TYR A 466 8.87 32.60 15.47
CA TYR A 466 8.42 31.57 16.42
C TYR A 466 9.61 30.94 17.16
N TYR A 467 10.70 30.62 16.43
CA TYR A 467 11.92 30.04 17.00
C TYR A 467 12.54 30.96 18.04
N GLU A 468 12.66 32.27 17.76
CA GLU A 468 13.17 33.23 18.71
C GLU A 468 12.24 33.46 19.91
N GLU A 469 10.93 33.48 19.70
CA GLU A 469 9.93 33.66 20.75
C GLU A 469 10.04 32.60 21.83
N TYR A 470 10.00 31.30 21.47
CA TYR A 470 10.02 30.26 22.50
C TYR A 470 11.38 30.12 23.20
N HIS A 471 12.50 30.48 22.54
CA HIS A 471 13.83 30.58 23.18
C HIS A 471 13.89 31.66 24.27
N GLN A 472 13.12 32.75 24.14
CA GLN A 472 12.99 33.76 25.20
C GLN A 472 12.10 33.25 26.34
N VAL A 473 11.23 32.26 26.13
CA VAL A 473 10.30 31.75 27.14
C VAL A 473 10.87 30.56 27.90
N PHE A 474 11.61 29.66 27.26
CA PHE A 474 12.06 28.40 27.87
C PHE A 474 13.58 28.36 28.09
N ARG A 475 13.98 27.64 29.14
CA ARG A 475 15.34 27.16 29.39
C ARG A 475 15.48 25.75 28.82
N LEU A 476 16.02 25.63 27.61
CA LEU A 476 16.03 24.38 26.85
C LEU A 476 16.85 23.28 27.53
N GLU A 477 17.97 23.63 28.17
CA GLU A 477 18.79 22.70 28.95
C GLU A 477 18.00 22.05 30.10
N VAL A 478 17.03 22.78 30.68
CA VAL A 478 16.18 22.26 31.77
C VAL A 478 15.07 21.37 31.22
N LEU A 479 14.57 21.68 30.01
CA LEU A 479 13.57 20.83 29.33
C LEU A 479 14.13 19.43 29.00
N ALA A 480 15.42 19.35 28.66
CA ALA A 480 16.10 18.11 28.35
C ALA A 480 16.09 17.09 29.52
N ASP A 481 16.08 17.57 30.76
CA ASP A 481 16.14 16.76 31.97
C ASP A 481 14.79 16.15 32.36
N TYR A 482 13.65 16.63 31.80
CA TYR A 482 12.31 16.25 32.26
C TYR A 482 11.52 15.41 31.27
N HIS A 483 11.52 14.09 31.47
CA HIS A 483 10.66 13.17 30.71
C HIS A 483 9.17 13.23 31.14
N ASN A 484 8.90 13.70 32.36
CA ASN A 484 7.55 13.89 32.88
C ASN A 484 7.52 15.05 33.91
N PHE A 485 6.32 15.42 34.40
CA PHE A 485 6.14 16.51 35.33
C PHE A 485 6.21 16.09 36.82
N THR A 486 6.50 14.83 37.13
CA THR A 486 6.47 14.35 38.53
C THR A 486 7.73 14.72 39.31
N GLU A 487 8.84 14.97 38.65
CA GLU A 487 10.15 15.19 39.21
C GLU A 487 10.69 16.63 39.00
N VAL A 488 9.79 17.58 38.71
CA VAL A 488 10.17 18.98 38.42
C VAL A 488 10.70 19.66 39.66
N GLN A 489 12.02 19.84 39.75
CA GLN A 489 12.72 20.57 40.81
C GLN A 489 13.10 22.01 40.39
N ARG A 490 13.33 22.23 39.10
CA ARG A 490 13.66 23.53 38.50
C ARG A 490 12.64 23.89 37.44
N SER A 491 12.29 25.15 37.37
CA SER A 491 11.37 25.61 36.31
C SER A 491 12.01 25.59 34.94
N PRO A 492 11.34 25.07 33.89
CA PRO A 492 11.80 25.17 32.52
C PRO A 492 11.55 26.53 31.88
N PHE A 493 10.89 27.46 32.58
CA PHE A 493 10.66 28.82 32.11
C PHE A 493 11.82 29.76 32.41
N GLN A 494 12.11 30.70 31.54
CA GLN A 494 13.00 31.80 31.78
C GLN A 494 12.49 32.65 32.96
N LYS A 495 13.44 33.30 33.69
CA LYS A 495 13.08 34.17 34.79
C LYS A 495 12.27 35.40 34.32
N GLY A 496 11.16 35.66 34.99
CA GLY A 496 10.26 36.76 34.63
C GLY A 496 9.06 36.35 33.82
N VAL A 497 9.09 35.21 33.10
CA VAL A 497 7.97 34.71 32.30
C VAL A 497 6.76 34.32 33.19
N CYS A 498 7.02 33.64 34.30
CA CYS A 498 5.98 33.20 35.22
C CYS A 498 6.31 33.62 36.69
N PRO A 499 5.94 34.84 37.15
CA PRO A 499 6.31 35.34 38.49
C PRO A 499 5.88 34.45 39.67
N ARG A 500 4.78 33.69 39.50
CA ARG A 500 4.30 32.74 40.50
C ARG A 500 5.27 31.55 40.66
N ILE A 501 5.72 31.00 39.54
CA ILE A 501 6.68 29.91 39.48
C ILE A 501 8.00 30.35 40.06
N ASP A 502 8.51 31.51 39.64
CA ASP A 502 9.78 32.09 40.14
C ASP A 502 9.78 32.28 41.65
N ARG A 503 8.65 32.66 42.23
CA ARG A 503 8.53 32.85 43.71
C ARG A 503 8.64 31.51 44.42
N ILE A 504 7.98 30.47 43.92
CA ILE A 504 8.01 29.13 44.51
C ILE A 504 9.42 28.54 44.36
N GLU A 505 10.02 28.65 43.18
CA GLU A 505 11.37 28.14 42.87
C GLU A 505 12.40 28.81 43.79
N ARG A 506 12.33 30.13 44.01
CA ARG A 506 13.22 30.85 44.97
C ARG A 506 13.07 30.32 46.37
N ARG A 507 11.84 30.01 46.81
CA ARG A 507 11.59 29.45 48.18
C ARG A 507 12.16 28.02 48.29
N ILE A 508 11.94 27.18 47.27
CA ILE A 508 12.48 25.81 47.19
C ILE A 508 14.02 25.85 47.26
N ASN A 509 14.63 26.67 46.42
CA ASN A 509 16.11 26.80 46.34
C ASN A 509 16.71 27.32 47.64
N ARG A 510 16.00 28.18 48.38
CA ARG A 510 16.44 28.64 49.71
C ARG A 510 16.46 27.46 50.69
N ILE A 511 15.40 26.66 50.71
CA ILE A 511 15.32 25.47 51.62
C ILE A 511 16.39 24.45 51.22
N PHE A 512 16.59 24.16 49.96
CA PHE A 512 17.65 23.23 49.52
C PHE A 512 19.05 23.71 49.89
N ARG A 513 19.37 25.01 49.75
CA ARG A 513 20.65 25.54 50.22
C ARG A 513 20.85 25.36 51.71
N SER A 514 19.84 25.62 52.53
CA SER A 514 19.91 25.38 53.96
C SER A 514 20.10 23.90 54.30
N LEU A 515 19.43 22.98 53.59
CA LEU A 515 19.61 21.52 53.77
C LEU A 515 21.02 21.07 53.33
N GLU A 516 21.57 21.60 52.23
CA GLU A 516 22.93 21.26 51.79
C GLU A 516 24.00 21.80 52.74
N GLN A 517 23.84 23.01 53.28
CA GLN A 517 24.69 23.56 54.32
C GLN A 517 24.66 22.68 55.58
N LEU A 518 23.46 22.22 55.99
CA LEU A 518 23.32 21.33 57.14
C LEU A 518 23.93 19.95 56.86
N LYS A 519 23.75 19.40 55.64
CA LYS A 519 24.39 18.16 55.21
C LYS A 519 25.91 18.25 55.29
N SER A 520 26.50 19.34 54.82
CA SER A 520 27.94 19.60 54.84
C SER A 520 28.45 19.72 56.29
N TYR A 521 27.73 20.44 57.15
CA TYR A 521 28.03 20.54 58.55
C TYR A 521 28.01 19.18 59.27
N LEU A 522 26.93 18.38 59.07
CA LEU A 522 26.76 17.06 59.66
C LEU A 522 27.83 16.06 59.17
N ASN A 523 28.24 16.13 57.91
CA ASN A 523 29.35 15.36 57.38
C ASN A 523 30.69 15.76 58.04
N GLY A 524 30.93 17.06 58.21
CA GLY A 524 32.12 17.57 58.93
C GLY A 524 32.29 17.07 60.39
N LEU A 525 31.16 16.91 61.11
CA LEU A 525 31.18 16.33 62.47
C LEU A 525 31.57 14.83 62.52
N LEU A 526 31.49 14.11 61.41
CA LEU A 526 31.87 12.72 61.30
C LEU A 526 33.35 12.49 60.96
N GLY A 527 34.10 13.54 60.65
CA GLY A 527 35.52 13.53 60.25
C GLY A 527 35.73 13.07 58.80
N GLU A 528 36.85 13.52 58.21
CA GLU A 528 37.21 13.16 56.84
C GLU A 528 37.62 11.69 56.77
N LEU A 529 36.78 10.85 56.25
CA LEU A 529 37.07 9.48 55.82
C LEU A 529 37.02 9.37 54.29
N GLY A 530 38.00 9.95 53.61
CA GLY A 530 38.08 9.88 52.15
C GLY A 530 36.85 10.52 51.42
N ASP A 531 36.80 10.48 50.13
CA ASP A 531 35.75 11.06 49.25
C ASP A 531 34.32 10.52 49.41
N ARG A 532 33.97 9.83 50.50
CA ARG A 532 32.64 9.24 50.68
C ARG A 532 31.76 10.06 51.64
N GLU A 533 30.73 10.69 51.06
CA GLU A 533 29.66 11.31 51.83
C GLU A 533 28.93 10.22 52.69
N LEU A 534 28.97 10.37 54.00
CA LEU A 534 28.33 9.43 54.93
C LEU A 534 26.86 9.77 55.18
N ILE A 535 26.54 11.06 55.10
CA ILE A 535 25.16 11.57 55.25
C ILE A 535 24.60 11.90 53.90
N VAL A 536 23.47 11.26 53.55
CA VAL A 536 22.78 11.40 52.29
C VAL A 536 21.39 12.00 52.54
N LEU A 537 21.00 12.99 51.73
CA LEU A 537 19.65 13.53 51.73
C LEU A 537 18.78 12.60 50.87
N GLU A 538 17.76 11.97 51.45
CA GLU A 538 16.82 11.08 50.77
C GLU A 538 15.41 11.69 50.80
N ASN A 539 14.60 11.35 49.82
CA ASN A 539 13.18 11.71 49.75
C ASN A 539 12.34 10.45 49.53
N ASN A 540 11.30 10.26 50.32
CA ASN A 540 10.31 9.22 50.08
C ASN A 540 8.88 9.74 50.32
N GLU A 541 7.89 9.06 49.71
CA GLU A 541 6.49 9.49 49.77
C GLU A 541 5.91 9.55 51.19
N ARG A 542 6.44 8.73 52.13
CA ARG A 542 5.91 8.60 53.49
C ARG A 542 6.48 9.63 54.47
N ASP A 543 7.80 9.85 54.36
CA ASP A 543 8.55 10.62 55.35
C ASP A 543 9.05 11.98 54.81
N GLY A 544 8.89 12.22 53.51
CA GLY A 544 9.42 13.41 52.82
C GLY A 544 10.96 13.46 52.77
N TYR A 545 11.53 14.65 52.69
CA TYR A 545 12.98 14.84 52.71
C TYR A 545 13.55 14.60 54.09
N HIS A 546 14.57 13.75 54.22
CA HIS A 546 15.24 13.43 55.44
C HIS A 546 16.70 13.01 55.17
N PHE A 547 17.56 13.15 56.14
CA PHE A 547 18.93 12.66 56.05
C PHE A 547 19.00 11.20 56.48
N THR A 548 19.92 10.44 55.93
CA THR A 548 20.25 9.10 56.36
C THR A 548 21.72 8.98 56.72
N VAL A 549 22.05 8.34 57.84
CA VAL A 549 23.42 8.06 58.33
C VAL A 549 23.57 6.57 58.60
N PRO A 550 24.74 5.95 58.35
CA PRO A 550 25.01 4.57 58.78
C PRO A 550 24.86 4.43 60.29
N ARG A 551 24.18 3.39 60.79
CA ARG A 551 23.91 3.17 62.23
C ARG A 551 25.18 3.12 63.06
N SER A 552 26.29 2.63 62.51
CA SER A 552 27.59 2.61 63.15
C SER A 552 28.18 4.02 63.45
N ARG A 553 27.71 5.04 62.77
CA ARG A 553 28.15 6.42 62.87
C ARG A 553 27.17 7.32 63.65
N GLU A 554 25.99 6.82 64.03
CA GLU A 554 24.96 7.55 64.77
C GLU A 554 25.46 8.02 66.13
N ALA A 555 26.13 7.15 66.90
CA ALA A 555 26.65 7.46 68.21
C ALA A 555 27.74 8.56 68.20
N LEU A 556 28.61 8.51 67.17
CA LEU A 556 29.64 9.52 66.97
C LEU A 556 29.01 10.86 66.58
N LEU A 557 28.02 10.86 65.67
CA LEU A 557 27.30 12.06 65.29
C LEU A 557 26.60 12.72 66.45
N ARG A 558 25.91 11.92 67.34
CA ARG A 558 25.24 12.41 68.56
C ARG A 558 26.21 13.01 69.54
N LYS A 559 27.41 12.45 69.67
CA LYS A 559 28.44 12.92 70.59
C LYS A 559 29.05 14.28 70.16
N ASN A 560 29.19 14.47 68.85
CA ASN A 560 29.87 15.65 68.29
C ASN A 560 28.88 16.77 67.91
N LEU A 561 27.55 16.58 68.13
CA LEU A 561 26.55 17.58 67.88
C LEU A 561 26.61 18.69 68.97
N ASP A 562 26.75 19.94 68.50
CA ASP A 562 26.71 21.14 69.34
C ASP A 562 25.31 21.33 69.95
N ALA A 563 25.25 21.85 71.22
CA ALA A 563 24.02 22.12 71.88
C ALA A 563 23.07 23.12 71.20
N GLN A 564 23.55 23.81 70.20
CA GLN A 564 22.74 24.72 69.31
C GLN A 564 21.79 23.99 68.38
N TYR A 565 22.01 22.68 68.09
CA TYR A 565 21.15 21.89 67.16
C TYR A 565 20.21 20.94 67.92
N VAL A 566 19.35 21.46 68.79
CA VAL A 566 18.42 20.70 69.61
C VAL A 566 17.26 20.04 68.82
N GLY A 567 17.06 20.38 67.58
CA GLY A 567 15.93 19.94 66.80
C GLY A 567 16.16 18.73 65.89
N LEU A 568 17.19 17.88 66.08
CA LEU A 568 17.43 16.71 65.24
C LEU A 568 16.76 15.44 65.85
N VAL A 569 15.76 14.89 65.12
CA VAL A 569 15.08 13.65 65.56
C VAL A 569 15.64 12.46 64.82
N PHE A 570 16.20 11.50 65.53
CA PHE A 570 16.75 10.26 64.98
C PHE A 570 15.74 9.11 65.05
N ARG A 571 15.41 8.49 63.90
CA ARG A 571 14.54 7.31 63.83
C ARG A 571 15.27 6.14 63.19
N GLY A 572 15.51 5.06 63.93
CA GLY A 572 16.19 3.84 63.48
C GLY A 572 15.37 3.10 62.39
N GLN A 573 16.05 2.54 61.38
CA GLN A 573 15.49 1.65 60.35
C GLN A 573 16.02 0.24 60.46
N LYS A 574 15.26 -0.76 59.93
CA LYS A 574 15.65 -2.18 59.89
C LYS A 574 16.85 -2.46 58.96
N LYS A 575 17.29 -1.51 58.13
CA LYS A 575 18.33 -1.72 57.08
C LYS A 575 19.70 -1.09 57.39
N GLY A 576 20.08 -0.98 58.63
CA GLY A 576 21.44 -0.56 59.01
C GLY A 576 21.74 0.95 58.81
N ARG A 577 20.78 1.78 58.51
CA ARG A 577 20.87 3.25 58.48
C ARG A 577 19.85 3.88 59.44
N THR A 578 20.18 5.03 59.99
CA THR A 578 19.27 5.81 60.85
C THR A 578 18.82 7.04 60.05
N LYS A 579 17.52 7.35 60.13
CA LYS A 579 16.93 8.56 59.59
C LYS A 579 17.07 9.71 60.54
N ILE A 580 17.44 10.85 60.06
CA ILE A 580 17.55 12.12 60.80
C ILE A 580 16.53 13.09 60.24
N PHE A 581 15.64 13.56 61.09
CA PHE A 581 14.67 14.61 60.78
C PHE A 581 15.07 15.87 61.54
N VAL A 582 14.89 17.03 60.98
CA VAL A 582 15.27 18.31 61.53
C VAL A 582 13.99 18.98 62.06
N GLU A 583 13.79 19.13 63.38
CA GLU A 583 12.55 19.63 63.97
C GLU A 583 12.25 21.08 63.57
N GLU A 584 13.22 21.98 63.53
CA GLU A 584 13.08 23.36 63.04
C GLU A 584 12.79 23.38 61.51
N VAL A 585 13.21 22.36 60.79
CA VAL A 585 13.04 22.17 59.35
C VAL A 585 11.95 21.15 59.05
N VAL A 586 11.39 20.41 60.06
CA VAL A 586 10.31 19.43 59.82
C VAL A 586 9.06 20.10 59.25
N GLY A 587 8.72 21.30 59.70
CA GLY A 587 7.71 22.13 59.03
C GLY A 587 8.08 22.53 57.62
N ASP A 588 9.37 22.75 57.36
CA ASP A 588 9.89 23.11 56.04
C ASP A 588 10.11 21.90 55.10
N THR A 589 10.50 20.72 55.62
CA THR A 589 10.66 19.50 54.81
C THR A 589 9.30 18.94 54.34
N THR A 590 8.26 18.94 55.18
CA THR A 590 6.89 18.62 54.78
C THR A 590 6.31 19.70 53.86
N SER A 591 6.66 20.99 54.10
CA SER A 591 6.28 22.06 53.16
C SER A 591 7.08 22.01 51.85
N LEU A 592 8.35 21.55 51.89
CA LEU A 592 9.16 21.36 50.68
C LEU A 592 8.53 20.33 49.70
N SER A 593 8.13 19.15 50.19
CA SER A 593 7.46 18.17 49.34
C SER A 593 6.15 18.71 48.78
N ARG A 594 5.38 19.48 49.57
CA ARG A 594 4.18 20.18 49.07
C ARG A 594 4.50 21.27 48.08
N LEU A 595 5.57 22.07 48.28
CA LEU A 595 6.03 23.12 47.35
C LEU A 595 6.52 22.52 46.04
N VAL A 596 7.28 21.44 46.08
CA VAL A 596 7.75 20.73 44.88
C VAL A 596 6.56 20.17 44.10
N SER A 597 5.61 19.49 44.78
CA SER A 597 4.39 19.01 44.12
C SER A 597 3.54 20.15 43.55
N HIS A 598 3.46 21.28 44.23
CA HIS A 598 2.74 22.47 43.75
C HIS A 598 3.45 23.11 42.55
N LEU A 599 4.80 23.22 42.61
CA LEU A 599 5.61 23.70 41.49
C LEU A 599 5.36 22.81 40.27
N ALA A 600 5.43 21.50 40.42
CA ALA A 600 5.21 20.55 39.31
C ALA A 600 3.83 20.72 38.67
N LYS A 601 2.78 20.89 39.49
CA LYS A 601 1.41 21.14 38.98
C LYS A 601 1.29 22.46 38.24
N LEU A 602 1.91 23.54 38.74
CA LEU A 602 1.89 24.85 38.11
C LEU A 602 2.68 24.83 36.81
N VAL A 603 3.89 24.27 36.81
CA VAL A 603 4.74 24.14 35.63
C VAL A 603 4.01 23.37 34.56
N ARG A 604 3.39 22.23 34.91
CA ARG A 604 2.58 21.45 33.98
C ARG A 604 1.46 22.29 33.34
N ARG A 605 0.70 23.01 34.17
CA ARG A 605 -0.42 23.82 33.66
C ARG A 605 0.05 24.92 32.72
N GLU A 606 1.04 25.69 33.13
CA GLU A 606 1.55 26.82 32.33
C GLU A 606 2.25 26.31 31.05
N PHE A 607 2.97 25.20 31.13
CA PHE A 607 3.61 24.57 29.96
C PHE A 607 2.54 24.10 28.96
N VAL A 608 1.52 23.35 29.40
CA VAL A 608 0.44 22.87 28.53
C VAL A 608 -0.29 24.05 27.90
N GLN A 609 -0.61 25.09 28.67
CA GLN A 609 -1.27 26.28 28.13
C GLN A 609 -0.43 26.98 27.05
N LYS A 610 0.89 27.10 27.25
CA LYS A 610 1.81 27.68 26.27
C LYS A 610 1.88 26.82 25.01
N MET A 611 1.98 25.49 25.13
CA MET A 611 2.00 24.56 23.98
C MET A 611 0.71 24.68 23.16
N LEU A 612 -0.45 24.68 23.79
CA LEU A 612 -1.74 24.85 23.10
C LEU A 612 -1.83 26.22 22.42
N SER A 613 -1.37 27.29 23.09
CA SER A 613 -1.34 28.66 22.51
C SER A 613 -0.43 28.72 21.27
N TYR A 614 0.79 28.20 21.34
CA TYR A 614 1.72 28.15 20.23
C TYR A 614 1.19 27.35 19.06
N TYR A 615 0.58 26.17 19.33
CA TYR A 615 -0.04 25.41 18.28
C TYR A 615 -1.19 26.16 17.61
N ALA A 616 -2.07 26.76 18.39
CA ALA A 616 -3.21 27.52 17.85
C ALA A 616 -2.77 28.73 16.98
N GLN A 617 -1.71 29.42 17.38
CA GLN A 617 -1.20 30.59 16.68
C GLN A 617 -0.41 30.24 15.42
N HIS A 618 0.38 29.15 15.44
CA HIS A 618 1.36 28.82 14.40
C HIS A 618 1.08 27.51 13.66
N GLN A 619 -0.12 26.93 13.80
CA GLN A 619 -0.43 25.60 13.25
C GLN A 619 -0.18 25.47 11.74
N GLU A 620 -0.49 26.50 10.95
CA GLU A 620 -0.29 26.48 9.51
C GLU A 620 1.21 26.53 9.17
N MET A 621 1.99 27.38 9.82
CA MET A 621 3.43 27.44 9.69
C MET A 621 4.08 26.11 10.08
N LEU A 622 3.70 25.53 11.25
CA LEU A 622 4.20 24.23 11.72
C LEU A 622 3.89 23.11 10.72
N HIS A 623 2.73 23.17 10.07
CA HIS A 623 2.38 22.22 9.02
C HIS A 623 3.25 22.39 7.78
N GLN A 624 3.45 23.64 7.33
CA GLN A 624 4.24 23.90 6.13
C GLN A 624 5.72 23.51 6.34
N ILE A 625 6.28 23.73 7.52
CA ILE A 625 7.64 23.25 7.86
C ILE A 625 7.71 21.73 7.82
N THR A 626 6.70 21.04 8.34
CA THR A 626 6.67 19.58 8.31
C THR A 626 6.56 19.03 6.89
N LEU A 627 5.69 19.63 6.07
CA LEU A 627 5.58 19.28 4.64
C LEU A 627 6.88 19.55 3.87
N PHE A 628 7.54 20.68 4.16
CA PHE A 628 8.84 21.03 3.59
C PHE A 628 9.87 19.91 3.87
N ILE A 629 9.99 19.47 5.11
CA ILE A 629 10.92 18.38 5.48
C ILE A 629 10.53 17.07 4.79
N ALA A 630 9.24 16.74 4.76
CA ALA A 630 8.76 15.52 4.11
C ALA A 630 9.03 15.52 2.60
N GLU A 631 8.76 16.63 1.92
CA GLU A 631 8.99 16.78 0.47
C GLU A 631 10.48 16.84 0.14
N LEU A 632 11.29 17.52 0.94
CA LEU A 632 12.75 17.53 0.75
C LEU A 632 13.36 16.14 0.89
N ASP A 633 12.99 15.39 1.93
CA ASP A 633 13.46 14.02 2.16
C ASP A 633 13.01 13.07 1.04
N PHE A 634 11.78 13.23 0.54
CA PHE A 634 11.29 12.52 -0.65
C PHE A 634 12.14 12.83 -1.88
N LEU A 635 12.46 14.09 -2.15
CA LEU A 635 13.27 14.50 -3.31
C LEU A 635 14.73 14.01 -3.19
N VAL A 636 15.31 14.08 -1.99
CA VAL A 636 16.65 13.54 -1.68
C VAL A 636 16.67 12.03 -1.90
N SER A 637 15.65 11.30 -1.42
CA SER A 637 15.51 9.87 -1.67
C SER A 637 15.50 9.56 -3.17
N GLY A 638 14.75 10.34 -3.98
CA GLY A 638 14.72 10.21 -5.43
C GLY A 638 16.08 10.45 -6.10
N ALA A 639 16.83 11.44 -5.63
CA ALA A 639 18.18 11.74 -6.13
C ALA A 639 19.18 10.62 -5.80
N LEU A 640 19.15 10.11 -4.56
CA LEU A 640 19.99 8.98 -4.13
C LEU A 640 19.71 7.70 -4.93
N VAL A 641 18.44 7.36 -5.12
CA VAL A 641 18.02 6.22 -5.94
C VAL A 641 18.48 6.37 -7.39
N ALA A 642 18.36 7.58 -7.97
CA ALA A 642 18.78 7.86 -9.34
C ALA A 642 20.30 7.80 -9.52
N GLN A 643 21.09 8.10 -8.49
CA GLN A 643 22.55 7.93 -8.48
C GLN A 643 22.93 6.46 -8.31
N GLU A 644 22.40 5.80 -7.26
CA GLU A 644 22.74 4.42 -6.88
C GLU A 644 22.43 3.41 -7.98
N TYR A 645 21.28 3.57 -8.66
CA TYR A 645 20.77 2.60 -9.63
C TYR A 645 20.89 3.04 -11.09
N HIS A 646 21.50 4.20 -11.35
CA HIS A 646 21.64 4.75 -12.69
C HIS A 646 20.31 4.83 -13.44
N TYR A 647 19.27 5.34 -12.75
CA TYR A 647 17.97 5.58 -13.36
C TYR A 647 18.01 6.84 -14.23
N CYS A 648 17.27 6.85 -15.34
CA CYS A 648 17.22 7.98 -16.25
C CYS A 648 16.09 8.96 -15.87
N ARG A 649 16.30 10.25 -16.18
CA ARG A 649 15.27 11.28 -16.07
C ARG A 649 14.21 11.06 -17.15
N PRO A 650 12.91 10.91 -16.80
CA PRO A 650 11.86 10.88 -17.78
C PRO A 650 11.72 12.23 -18.51
N LYS A 651 11.45 12.18 -19.80
CA LYS A 651 11.11 13.36 -20.61
C LYS A 651 9.59 13.40 -20.77
N LEU A 652 8.98 14.45 -20.23
CA LEU A 652 7.55 14.67 -20.28
C LEU A 652 7.20 15.36 -21.60
N ASP A 653 6.17 14.85 -22.29
CA ASP A 653 5.61 15.45 -23.51
C ASP A 653 4.13 15.76 -23.29
N MET A 654 3.80 17.05 -23.32
CA MET A 654 2.43 17.55 -23.16
C MET A 654 1.87 18.16 -24.43
N GLU A 655 2.69 18.29 -25.49
CA GLU A 655 2.26 18.83 -26.77
C GLU A 655 1.35 17.85 -27.49
N HIS A 656 1.52 16.54 -27.21
CA HIS A 656 0.69 15.49 -27.79
C HIS A 656 -0.61 15.31 -27.02
N SER A 657 -1.75 15.16 -27.74
CA SER A 657 -3.09 15.06 -27.12
C SER A 657 -3.25 13.77 -26.31
N GLY A 658 -2.85 12.61 -26.87
CA GLY A 658 -3.01 11.30 -26.26
C GLY A 658 -1.83 10.87 -25.40
N SER A 659 -2.05 9.90 -24.51
CA SER A 659 -0.98 9.32 -23.71
C SER A 659 -0.19 8.28 -24.50
N TYR A 660 1.12 8.24 -24.28
CA TYR A 660 2.03 7.30 -24.93
C TYR A 660 3.29 7.07 -24.10
N LEU A 661 4.05 6.06 -24.48
CA LEU A 661 5.30 5.65 -23.86
C LEU A 661 6.30 5.19 -24.91
N VAL A 662 7.51 5.76 -24.88
CA VAL A 662 8.68 5.32 -25.66
C VAL A 662 9.84 5.11 -24.71
N VAL A 663 10.29 3.88 -24.57
CA VAL A 663 11.33 3.49 -23.61
C VAL A 663 12.41 2.68 -24.31
N GLN A 664 13.65 2.99 -24.00
CA GLN A 664 14.81 2.18 -24.35
C GLN A 664 15.45 1.61 -23.09
N GLY A 665 15.85 0.34 -23.13
CA GLY A 665 16.54 -0.31 -22.05
C GLY A 665 15.71 -0.42 -20.75
N LEU A 666 14.40 -0.68 -20.82
CA LEU A 666 13.52 -0.82 -19.66
C LEU A 666 13.92 -2.00 -18.80
N ARG A 667 14.04 -1.77 -17.49
CA ARG A 667 14.32 -2.75 -16.45
C ARG A 667 13.22 -2.78 -15.40
N HIS A 668 13.16 -3.81 -14.58
CA HIS A 668 12.20 -3.92 -13.47
C HIS A 668 12.88 -3.59 -12.14
N ALA A 669 12.44 -2.54 -11.46
CA ALA A 669 13.06 -2.01 -10.25
C ALA A 669 13.36 -3.09 -9.17
N ILE A 670 12.42 -4.02 -8.92
CA ILE A 670 12.58 -5.10 -7.95
C ILE A 670 13.44 -6.23 -8.54
N VAL A 671 13.08 -6.74 -9.73
CA VAL A 671 13.68 -7.97 -10.27
C VAL A 671 15.17 -7.79 -10.61
N GLU A 672 15.58 -6.60 -11.08
CA GLU A 672 17.00 -6.30 -11.31
C GLU A 672 17.87 -6.41 -10.06
N ARG A 673 17.27 -6.24 -8.85
CA ARG A 673 17.94 -6.39 -7.55
C ARG A 673 17.96 -7.84 -7.05
N LEU A 674 16.99 -8.64 -7.47
CA LEU A 674 16.91 -10.06 -7.12
C LEU A 674 17.80 -10.94 -8.03
N CYS A 675 18.17 -10.48 -9.22
CA CYS A 675 19.05 -11.19 -10.14
C CYS A 675 20.49 -11.16 -9.63
N ARG A 676 20.87 -12.15 -8.79
CA ARG A 676 22.24 -12.28 -8.25
C ARG A 676 23.16 -13.17 -9.12
N GLU A 677 22.58 -14.12 -9.85
CA GLU A 677 23.32 -15.15 -10.62
C GLU A 677 23.28 -14.91 -12.14
N SER A 678 22.42 -14.02 -12.62
CA SER A 678 22.28 -13.69 -14.04
C SER A 678 22.01 -12.19 -14.23
N GLU A 679 22.51 -11.64 -15.32
CA GLU A 679 22.25 -10.26 -15.70
C GLU A 679 20.77 -10.07 -16.09
N TYR A 680 20.16 -8.95 -15.68
CA TYR A 680 18.81 -8.55 -16.12
C TYR A 680 18.88 -8.10 -17.59
N ILE A 681 18.01 -8.64 -18.44
CA ILE A 681 17.97 -8.28 -19.87
C ILE A 681 16.97 -7.13 -20.08
N PRO A 682 17.47 -5.92 -20.41
CA PRO A 682 16.60 -4.76 -20.66
C PRO A 682 15.87 -4.87 -22.00
N ASN A 683 14.67 -4.28 -22.09
CA ASN A 683 13.84 -4.30 -23.30
C ASN A 683 13.39 -2.91 -23.72
N ASP A 684 13.18 -2.72 -25.04
CA ASP A 684 12.67 -1.49 -25.62
C ASP A 684 11.16 -1.62 -25.84
N VAL A 685 10.41 -0.59 -25.46
CA VAL A 685 8.93 -0.60 -25.52
C VAL A 685 8.43 0.70 -26.12
N GLN A 686 7.44 0.58 -27.03
CA GLN A 686 6.71 1.70 -27.62
C GLN A 686 5.23 1.38 -27.57
N LEU A 687 4.43 2.25 -26.94
CA LEU A 687 3.01 2.00 -26.68
C LEU A 687 2.23 3.31 -26.67
N GLY A 688 1.00 3.30 -27.22
CA GLY A 688 0.07 4.42 -27.19
C GLY A 688 0.05 5.27 -28.47
N ASN A 689 -0.40 6.50 -28.37
CA ASN A 689 -0.50 7.48 -29.44
C ASN A 689 0.88 8.09 -29.72
N LEU A 690 1.64 7.56 -30.68
CA LEU A 690 3.03 7.93 -30.91
C LEU A 690 3.17 9.19 -31.79
N PRO A 691 3.91 10.24 -31.39
CA PRO A 691 4.09 11.44 -32.20
C PRO A 691 4.87 11.13 -33.49
N GLY A 692 4.32 11.53 -34.65
CA GLY A 692 4.98 11.43 -35.99
C GLY A 692 5.26 10.01 -36.47
N ARG A 693 4.60 8.99 -35.91
CA ARG A 693 4.73 7.57 -36.29
C ARG A 693 3.36 6.91 -36.35
N ASP A 694 3.29 5.69 -36.91
CA ASP A 694 2.09 4.87 -36.82
C ASP A 694 1.81 4.55 -35.36
N ASP A 695 0.58 4.81 -34.90
CA ASP A 695 0.13 4.51 -33.54
C ASP A 695 0.37 3.06 -33.18
N ALA A 696 0.74 2.83 -31.92
CA ALA A 696 0.97 1.51 -31.34
C ALA A 696 0.15 1.37 -30.07
N HIS A 697 -1.17 1.46 -30.19
CA HIS A 697 -2.08 1.40 -29.02
C HIS A 697 -1.95 0.08 -28.28
N GLY A 698 -1.84 -1.04 -29.01
CA GLY A 698 -1.82 -2.38 -28.43
C GLY A 698 -0.51 -3.12 -28.63
N MET A 699 -0.13 -3.91 -27.65
CA MET A 699 0.95 -4.89 -27.72
C MET A 699 0.47 -6.25 -27.22
N ILE A 700 0.66 -7.30 -28.03
CA ILE A 700 0.47 -8.69 -27.57
C ILE A 700 1.82 -9.38 -27.46
N ILE A 701 2.06 -10.02 -26.33
CA ILE A 701 3.30 -10.75 -26.06
C ILE A 701 3.02 -12.25 -25.96
N PHE A 702 3.66 -13.02 -26.85
CA PHE A 702 3.66 -14.48 -26.78
C PHE A 702 4.98 -14.97 -26.17
N SER A 703 4.92 -15.97 -25.33
CA SER A 703 6.10 -16.72 -24.89
C SER A 703 5.70 -17.87 -23.98
N VAL A 704 6.64 -18.74 -23.69
CA VAL A 704 6.47 -19.80 -22.67
C VAL A 704 6.44 -19.24 -21.26
N ASN A 705 5.86 -20.00 -20.33
CA ASN A 705 5.90 -19.65 -18.91
C ASN A 705 7.33 -19.62 -18.40
N GLY A 706 7.64 -18.66 -17.53
CA GLY A 706 8.99 -18.43 -17.01
C GLY A 706 9.92 -17.60 -17.91
N ALA A 707 9.50 -17.21 -19.12
CA ALA A 707 10.31 -16.36 -20.01
C ALA A 707 10.36 -14.87 -19.58
N GLY A 708 9.48 -14.42 -18.68
CA GLY A 708 9.47 -13.06 -18.15
C GLY A 708 8.39 -12.13 -18.69
N LYS A 709 7.29 -12.65 -19.32
CA LYS A 709 6.16 -11.85 -19.80
C LYS A 709 5.59 -10.91 -18.75
N SER A 710 5.16 -11.48 -17.62
CA SER A 710 4.58 -10.74 -16.50
C SER A 710 5.55 -9.73 -15.91
N VAL A 711 6.85 -10.05 -15.86
CA VAL A 711 7.90 -9.14 -15.38
C VAL A 711 8.01 -7.92 -16.30
N LEU A 712 8.02 -8.10 -17.63
CA LEU A 712 8.07 -7.00 -18.58
C LEU A 712 6.83 -6.11 -18.49
N MET A 713 5.65 -6.69 -18.38
CA MET A 713 4.40 -5.92 -18.23
C MET A 713 4.37 -5.14 -16.91
N LYS A 714 4.77 -5.77 -15.80
CA LYS A 714 4.91 -5.10 -14.50
C LYS A 714 5.93 -3.97 -14.56
N SER A 715 7.06 -4.14 -15.28
CA SER A 715 8.07 -3.08 -15.38
C SER A 715 7.54 -1.81 -16.05
N ILE A 716 6.63 -1.94 -17.02
CA ILE A 716 5.97 -0.79 -17.67
C ILE A 716 5.10 -0.04 -16.65
N GLY A 717 4.21 -0.75 -15.93
CA GLY A 717 3.35 -0.14 -14.92
C GLY A 717 4.15 0.54 -13.79
N VAL A 718 5.17 -0.13 -13.27
CA VAL A 718 6.06 0.42 -12.23
C VAL A 718 6.81 1.65 -12.72
N ALA A 719 7.33 1.64 -13.95
CA ALA A 719 8.04 2.79 -14.51
C ALA A 719 7.14 4.01 -14.68
N ILE A 720 5.88 3.83 -15.10
CA ILE A 720 4.88 4.92 -15.20
C ILE A 720 4.57 5.49 -13.83
N ILE A 721 4.36 4.63 -12.81
CA ILE A 721 4.12 5.08 -11.44
C ILE A 721 5.31 5.90 -10.92
N LEU A 722 6.54 5.40 -11.09
CA LEU A 722 7.75 6.14 -10.69
C LEU A 722 7.88 7.46 -11.44
N ALA A 723 7.62 7.48 -12.75
CA ALA A 723 7.60 8.72 -13.52
C ALA A 723 6.54 9.71 -12.98
N GLN A 724 5.31 9.26 -12.77
CA GLN A 724 4.22 10.13 -12.33
C GLN A 724 4.27 10.55 -10.85
N ILE A 725 5.16 9.98 -10.02
CA ILE A 725 5.49 10.58 -8.71
C ILE A 725 6.59 11.65 -8.80
N GLY A 726 7.28 11.77 -9.95
CA GLY A 726 8.39 12.69 -10.15
C GLY A 726 9.77 12.09 -9.92
N TYR A 727 9.89 10.75 -9.90
CA TYR A 727 11.17 10.03 -9.76
C TYR A 727 11.78 9.68 -11.12
N TYR A 728 13.06 9.40 -11.12
CA TYR A 728 13.76 8.78 -12.25
C TYR A 728 13.37 7.31 -12.36
N VAL A 729 13.47 6.75 -13.56
CA VAL A 729 12.96 5.42 -13.91
C VAL A 729 14.06 4.45 -14.33
N PRO A 730 13.89 3.14 -14.12
CA PRO A 730 14.85 2.11 -14.47
C PRO A 730 14.89 1.87 -15.99
N ALA A 731 15.45 2.81 -16.74
CA ALA A 731 15.59 2.75 -18.17
C ALA A 731 16.84 3.53 -18.64
N GLU A 732 17.24 3.37 -19.91
CA GLU A 732 18.28 4.19 -20.55
C GLU A 732 17.69 5.50 -21.07
N SER A 733 16.50 5.44 -21.66
CA SER A 733 15.75 6.59 -22.14
C SER A 733 14.25 6.35 -21.93
N PHE A 734 13.53 7.39 -21.50
CA PHE A 734 12.10 7.33 -21.20
C PHE A 734 11.41 8.62 -21.64
N VAL A 735 10.59 8.55 -22.65
CA VAL A 735 9.78 9.67 -23.15
C VAL A 735 8.31 9.26 -23.06
N TYR A 736 7.47 10.10 -22.47
CA TYR A 736 6.08 9.73 -22.27
C TYR A 736 5.16 10.96 -22.16
N SER A 737 3.89 10.73 -22.45
CA SER A 737 2.78 11.61 -22.11
C SER A 737 1.99 10.95 -20.98
N PRO A 738 1.76 11.66 -19.83
CA PRO A 738 1.21 11.02 -18.62
C PRO A 738 -0.17 10.41 -18.81
N TYR A 739 -0.44 9.36 -18.05
CA TYR A 739 -1.72 8.65 -18.03
C TYR A 739 -2.65 9.18 -16.92
N MET A 740 -3.97 9.02 -17.11
CA MET A 740 -5.03 9.30 -16.14
C MET A 740 -5.40 8.05 -15.33
N ALA A 741 -5.31 6.87 -15.96
CA ALA A 741 -5.65 5.61 -15.32
C ALA A 741 -4.73 4.47 -15.77
N LEU A 742 -4.47 3.55 -14.85
CA LEU A 742 -3.74 2.29 -15.04
C LEU A 742 -4.56 1.16 -14.44
N TYR A 743 -4.98 0.23 -15.29
CA TYR A 743 -5.69 -0.98 -14.89
C TYR A 743 -4.79 -2.19 -15.09
N ALA A 744 -4.69 -3.03 -14.08
CA ALA A 744 -3.86 -4.23 -14.15
C ALA A 744 -4.68 -5.50 -13.85
N ARG A 745 -4.53 -6.51 -14.70
CA ARG A 745 -5.04 -7.86 -14.49
C ARG A 745 -3.93 -8.86 -14.81
N ILE A 746 -3.07 -9.16 -13.81
CA ILE A 746 -1.84 -9.94 -14.03
C ILE A 746 -1.94 -11.34 -13.45
N THR A 747 -2.53 -11.52 -12.29
CA THR A 747 -2.70 -12.84 -11.65
C THR A 747 -4.13 -13.04 -11.23
N GLY A 748 -4.67 -14.26 -11.47
CA GLY A 748 -5.94 -14.67 -10.90
C GLY A 748 -5.80 -14.78 -9.37
N ASN A 749 -6.37 -13.86 -8.64
CA ASN A 749 -6.70 -14.11 -7.24
C ASN A 749 -7.92 -15.01 -7.25
N ASP A 750 -7.70 -16.33 -7.16
CA ASP A 750 -8.77 -17.30 -6.92
C ASP A 750 -9.29 -17.07 -5.50
N ASN A 751 -10.11 -16.04 -5.35
CA ASN A 751 -10.74 -15.75 -4.07
C ASN A 751 -12.00 -16.61 -3.94
N ILE A 752 -11.83 -17.81 -3.38
CA ILE A 752 -12.89 -18.78 -3.09
C ILE A 752 -14.04 -18.12 -2.29
N PHE A 753 -13.75 -17.07 -1.54
CA PHE A 753 -14.72 -16.35 -0.70
C PHE A 753 -15.69 -15.45 -1.47
N LYS A 754 -15.42 -15.10 -2.73
CA LYS A 754 -16.34 -14.28 -3.56
C LYS A 754 -17.52 -15.07 -4.13
N GLY A 755 -17.56 -16.40 -3.96
CA GLY A 755 -18.66 -17.25 -4.44
C GLY A 755 -18.80 -17.31 -5.96
N LEU A 756 -17.92 -16.66 -6.72
CA LEU A 756 -17.84 -16.68 -8.17
C LEU A 756 -16.74 -17.62 -8.63
N SER A 757 -16.95 -18.29 -9.78
CA SER A 757 -15.85 -19.01 -10.42
C SER A 757 -14.75 -18.03 -10.83
N SER A 758 -13.50 -18.48 -10.89
CA SER A 758 -12.36 -17.67 -11.34
C SER A 758 -12.63 -16.98 -12.68
N PHE A 759 -13.30 -17.68 -13.59
CA PHE A 759 -13.69 -17.13 -14.88
C PHE A 759 -14.78 -16.04 -14.78
N ALA A 760 -15.80 -16.22 -13.93
CA ALA A 760 -16.84 -15.20 -13.73
C ALA A 760 -16.24 -13.91 -13.15
N LEU A 761 -15.31 -14.03 -12.21
CA LEU A 761 -14.58 -12.89 -11.67
C LEU A 761 -13.74 -12.17 -12.74
N GLU A 762 -13.05 -12.93 -13.60
CA GLU A 762 -12.33 -12.38 -14.75
C GLU A 762 -13.24 -11.57 -15.68
N MET A 763 -14.42 -12.04 -15.96
CA MET A 763 -15.39 -11.35 -16.83
C MET A 763 -15.92 -10.07 -16.21
N VAL A 764 -16.21 -10.06 -14.91
CA VAL A 764 -16.63 -8.87 -14.17
C VAL A 764 -15.53 -7.79 -14.17
N GLU A 765 -14.28 -8.19 -13.92
CA GLU A 765 -13.15 -7.26 -13.95
C GLU A 765 -12.86 -6.72 -15.36
N LEU A 766 -12.98 -7.56 -16.38
CA LEU A 766 -12.82 -7.15 -17.78
C LEU A 766 -13.91 -6.17 -18.20
N GLU A 767 -15.17 -6.44 -17.86
CA GLU A 767 -16.30 -5.54 -18.10
C GLU A 767 -16.05 -4.15 -17.46
N ALA A 768 -15.65 -4.12 -16.17
CA ALA A 768 -15.35 -2.88 -15.49
C ALA A 768 -14.21 -2.10 -16.16
N ILE A 769 -13.15 -2.79 -16.64
CA ILE A 769 -12.05 -2.15 -17.37
C ILE A 769 -12.59 -1.53 -18.67
N LEU A 770 -13.31 -2.30 -19.49
CA LEU A 770 -13.81 -1.84 -20.80
C LEU A 770 -14.75 -0.63 -20.64
N THR A 771 -15.68 -0.69 -19.71
CA THR A 771 -16.61 0.41 -19.41
C THR A 771 -15.90 1.69 -19.00
N ARG A 772 -14.83 1.60 -18.18
CA ARG A 772 -14.07 2.76 -17.73
C ARG A 772 -13.14 3.32 -18.82
N VAL A 773 -12.59 2.44 -19.64
CA VAL A 773 -11.79 2.85 -20.81
C VAL A 773 -12.64 3.62 -21.80
N GLU A 774 -13.91 3.26 -22.02
CA GLU A 774 -14.84 4.02 -22.86
C GLU A 774 -14.96 5.50 -22.43
N GLN A 775 -14.83 5.78 -21.14
CA GLN A 775 -14.91 7.15 -20.58
C GLN A 775 -13.59 7.92 -20.61
N GLN A 776 -12.47 7.22 -20.35
CA GLN A 776 -11.15 7.83 -20.19
C GLN A 776 -10.30 7.77 -21.48
N GLY A 777 -10.67 6.89 -22.40
CA GLY A 777 -10.12 6.80 -23.76
C GLY A 777 -8.59 6.68 -23.81
N GLU A 778 -7.98 7.54 -24.62
CA GLU A 778 -6.57 7.56 -24.97
C GLU A 778 -5.59 7.84 -23.81
N HIS A 779 -6.12 8.17 -22.61
CA HIS A 779 -5.30 8.42 -21.41
C HIS A 779 -5.22 7.23 -20.46
N THR A 780 -5.64 6.06 -20.90
CA THR A 780 -5.66 4.83 -20.12
C THR A 780 -4.57 3.85 -20.54
N LEU A 781 -3.95 3.19 -19.57
CA LEU A 781 -3.09 2.03 -19.76
C LEU A 781 -3.74 0.78 -19.17
N VAL A 782 -3.87 -0.28 -19.97
CA VAL A 782 -4.41 -1.59 -19.56
C VAL A 782 -3.31 -2.65 -19.65
N ILE A 783 -3.08 -3.37 -18.57
CA ILE A 783 -2.12 -4.47 -18.48
C ILE A 783 -2.89 -5.76 -18.21
N GLY A 784 -2.86 -6.71 -19.17
CA GLY A 784 -3.60 -7.97 -19.10
C GLY A 784 -2.70 -9.19 -19.27
N ASP A 785 -2.60 -10.06 -18.26
CA ASP A 785 -1.79 -11.29 -18.31
C ASP A 785 -2.68 -12.53 -18.37
N GLU A 786 -2.57 -13.27 -19.48
CA GLU A 786 -3.25 -14.55 -19.73
C GLU A 786 -4.78 -14.53 -19.45
N ILE A 787 -5.46 -13.46 -19.86
CA ILE A 787 -6.92 -13.30 -19.67
C ILE A 787 -7.69 -14.45 -20.36
N CYS A 788 -8.81 -14.88 -19.75
CA CYS A 788 -9.65 -15.99 -20.17
C CYS A 788 -8.97 -17.38 -20.13
N ARG A 789 -8.01 -17.57 -19.22
CA ARG A 789 -7.39 -18.87 -19.00
C ARG A 789 -8.36 -19.91 -18.38
N GLY A 790 -9.37 -19.44 -17.65
CA GLY A 790 -10.34 -20.27 -16.92
C GLY A 790 -11.47 -20.86 -17.77
N THR A 791 -11.48 -20.65 -19.09
CA THR A 791 -12.53 -21.14 -20.01
C THR A 791 -11.96 -21.93 -21.19
N GLU A 792 -12.86 -22.47 -22.04
CA GLU A 792 -12.47 -23.19 -23.24
C GLU A 792 -11.73 -22.27 -24.25
N ASN A 793 -10.79 -22.85 -25.00
CA ASN A 793 -9.88 -22.05 -25.85
C ASN A 793 -10.60 -21.22 -26.94
N VAL A 794 -11.76 -21.69 -27.45
CA VAL A 794 -12.47 -20.98 -28.54
C VAL A 794 -13.20 -19.77 -27.99
N SER A 795 -13.97 -19.94 -26.92
CA SER A 795 -14.68 -18.83 -26.25
C SER A 795 -13.70 -17.81 -25.66
N GLY A 796 -12.64 -18.28 -24.97
CA GLY A 796 -11.60 -17.38 -24.44
C GLY A 796 -10.91 -16.56 -25.54
N MET A 797 -10.61 -17.19 -26.69
CA MET A 797 -10.02 -16.48 -27.83
C MET A 797 -10.97 -15.43 -28.44
N ALA A 798 -12.27 -15.74 -28.54
CA ALA A 798 -13.26 -14.81 -29.04
C ALA A 798 -13.44 -13.60 -28.12
N ILE A 799 -13.50 -13.81 -26.79
CA ILE A 799 -13.64 -12.75 -25.79
C ILE A 799 -12.39 -11.85 -25.80
N VAL A 800 -11.20 -12.44 -25.78
CA VAL A 800 -9.94 -11.65 -25.82
C VAL A 800 -9.85 -10.86 -27.12
N ALA A 801 -10.18 -11.45 -28.27
CA ALA A 801 -10.18 -10.75 -29.54
C ALA A 801 -11.12 -9.54 -29.55
N SER A 802 -12.35 -9.71 -29.04
CA SER A 802 -13.34 -8.62 -28.93
C SER A 802 -12.85 -7.52 -28.00
N ALA A 803 -12.28 -7.86 -26.84
CA ALA A 803 -11.72 -6.88 -25.89
C ALA A 803 -10.55 -6.07 -26.52
N LEU A 804 -9.66 -6.72 -27.29
CA LEU A 804 -8.56 -6.04 -27.98
C LEU A 804 -9.06 -5.08 -29.07
N VAL A 805 -10.13 -5.46 -29.78
CA VAL A 805 -10.76 -4.59 -30.78
C VAL A 805 -11.35 -3.36 -30.10
N GLU A 806 -12.09 -3.55 -29.01
CA GLU A 806 -12.71 -2.45 -28.25
C GLU A 806 -11.66 -1.49 -27.70
N LEU A 807 -10.64 -1.98 -26.99
CA LEU A 807 -9.54 -1.16 -26.48
C LEU A 807 -8.82 -0.38 -27.58
N SER A 808 -8.66 -0.99 -28.76
CA SER A 808 -8.05 -0.35 -29.91
C SER A 808 -8.92 0.76 -30.50
N GLN A 809 -10.25 0.60 -30.53
CA GLN A 809 -11.21 1.62 -30.99
C GLN A 809 -11.23 2.83 -30.05
N GLN A 810 -11.15 2.61 -28.74
CA GLN A 810 -11.05 3.65 -27.72
C GLN A 810 -9.67 4.32 -27.66
N LYS A 811 -8.71 3.91 -28.49
CA LYS A 811 -7.33 4.40 -28.54
C LYS A 811 -6.58 4.27 -27.21
N ALA A 812 -7.03 3.38 -26.31
CA ALA A 812 -6.34 3.10 -25.06
C ALA A 812 -4.99 2.43 -25.33
N SER A 813 -4.00 2.71 -24.48
CA SER A 813 -2.74 1.96 -24.46
C SER A 813 -2.97 0.63 -23.77
N PHE A 814 -2.63 -0.50 -24.40
CA PHE A 814 -2.79 -1.80 -23.76
C PHE A 814 -1.66 -2.79 -24.08
N ILE A 815 -1.33 -3.60 -23.10
CA ILE A 815 -0.37 -4.68 -23.24
C ILE A 815 -0.95 -5.97 -22.67
N PHE A 816 -1.03 -7.00 -23.53
CA PHE A 816 -1.60 -8.30 -23.18
C PHE A 816 -0.59 -9.41 -23.40
N SER A 817 -0.52 -10.36 -22.50
CA SER A 817 0.13 -11.64 -22.76
C SER A 817 -0.90 -12.71 -23.11
N SER A 818 -0.52 -13.63 -23.97
CA SER A 818 -1.40 -14.73 -24.35
C SER A 818 -0.63 -15.99 -24.75
N HIS A 819 -1.23 -17.15 -24.52
CA HIS A 819 -0.80 -18.44 -25.08
C HIS A 819 -1.62 -18.84 -26.31
N LEU A 820 -2.63 -18.06 -26.67
CA LEU A 820 -3.55 -18.35 -27.77
C LEU A 820 -2.95 -17.92 -29.11
N HIS A 821 -1.93 -18.63 -29.61
CA HIS A 821 -1.24 -18.26 -30.88
C HIS A 821 -2.16 -18.16 -32.11
N LYS A 822 -3.34 -18.79 -32.09
CA LYS A 822 -4.32 -18.65 -33.18
C LYS A 822 -4.99 -17.26 -33.19
N LEU A 823 -4.95 -16.51 -32.11
CA LEU A 823 -5.51 -15.17 -31.99
C LEU A 823 -5.01 -14.22 -33.09
N VAL A 824 -3.72 -14.25 -33.41
CA VAL A 824 -3.08 -13.39 -34.41
C VAL A 824 -3.55 -13.71 -35.84
N ARG A 825 -4.18 -14.88 -36.06
CA ARG A 825 -4.66 -15.31 -37.38
C ARG A 825 -6.10 -14.83 -37.66
N LEU A 826 -6.81 -14.34 -36.65
CA LEU A 826 -8.18 -13.83 -36.81
C LEU A 826 -8.19 -12.59 -37.69
N PRO A 827 -9.19 -12.50 -38.62
CA PRO A 827 -9.32 -11.33 -39.50
C PRO A 827 -9.45 -10.01 -38.74
N GLU A 828 -10.21 -10.01 -37.62
CA GLU A 828 -10.44 -8.86 -36.78
C GLU A 828 -9.14 -8.33 -36.18
N ILE A 829 -8.27 -9.21 -35.70
CA ILE A 829 -6.98 -8.85 -35.15
C ILE A 829 -5.99 -8.37 -36.20
N LYS A 830 -6.00 -8.99 -37.40
CA LYS A 830 -5.18 -8.56 -38.54
C LYS A 830 -5.58 -7.19 -39.09
N ALA A 831 -6.85 -6.81 -38.95
CA ALA A 831 -7.35 -5.51 -39.34
C ALA A 831 -6.85 -4.35 -38.45
N LEU A 832 -6.39 -4.64 -37.22
CA LEU A 832 -5.87 -3.66 -36.31
C LEU A 832 -4.44 -3.26 -36.66
N LYS A 833 -4.29 -2.13 -37.39
CA LYS A 833 -2.97 -1.61 -37.80
C LYS A 833 -2.14 -1.09 -36.63
N ASN A 834 -2.80 -0.66 -35.56
CA ASN A 834 -2.22 -0.12 -34.33
C ASN A 834 -1.89 -1.18 -33.26
N LEU A 835 -2.05 -2.47 -33.56
CA LEU A 835 -1.71 -3.59 -32.70
C LEU A 835 -0.39 -4.22 -33.13
N ARG A 836 0.58 -4.26 -32.25
CA ARG A 836 1.89 -4.87 -32.47
C ARG A 836 2.00 -6.21 -31.79
N VAL A 837 2.55 -7.19 -32.46
CA VAL A 837 2.72 -8.56 -31.97
C VAL A 837 4.20 -8.82 -31.70
N PHE A 838 4.51 -9.31 -30.50
CA PHE A 838 5.86 -9.62 -30.08
C PHE A 838 5.94 -10.97 -29.38
N HIS A 839 7.13 -11.49 -29.24
CA HIS A 839 7.43 -12.62 -28.37
C HIS A 839 8.75 -12.40 -27.62
N LEU A 840 8.87 -13.00 -26.42
CA LEU A 840 10.14 -13.06 -25.72
C LEU A 840 10.95 -14.24 -26.26
N LYS A 841 12.13 -13.95 -26.77
CA LYS A 841 12.97 -14.90 -27.44
C LYS A 841 13.49 -15.97 -26.48
N VAL A 842 13.31 -17.23 -26.88
CA VAL A 842 13.79 -18.41 -26.18
C VAL A 842 14.57 -19.26 -27.17
N GLY A 843 15.84 -19.47 -26.89
CA GLY A 843 16.73 -20.34 -27.64
C GLY A 843 16.77 -21.75 -27.07
N TYR A 844 17.24 -22.70 -27.85
CA TYR A 844 17.57 -24.04 -27.39
C TYR A 844 19.06 -24.33 -27.64
N ASN A 845 19.81 -24.55 -26.56
CA ASN A 845 21.21 -24.95 -26.64
C ASN A 845 21.29 -26.48 -26.88
N LEU A 846 21.73 -26.86 -28.08
CA LEU A 846 21.81 -28.26 -28.50
C LEU A 846 22.88 -29.03 -27.71
N GLU A 847 24.00 -28.41 -27.35
CA GLU A 847 25.09 -29.03 -26.62
C GLU A 847 24.71 -29.32 -25.17
N LYS A 848 24.15 -28.33 -24.47
CA LYS A 848 23.71 -28.43 -23.07
C LYS A 848 22.30 -29.01 -22.92
N LYS A 849 21.61 -29.27 -24.04
CA LYS A 849 20.20 -29.76 -24.11
C LYS A 849 19.25 -29.00 -23.18
N CYS A 850 19.44 -27.68 -23.08
CA CYS A 850 18.62 -26.81 -22.20
C CYS A 850 18.01 -25.63 -22.99
N LEU A 851 16.91 -25.10 -22.45
CA LEU A 851 16.33 -23.85 -22.95
C LEU A 851 17.18 -22.68 -22.43
N VAL A 852 17.47 -21.76 -23.33
CA VAL A 852 18.12 -20.49 -23.01
C VAL A 852 17.09 -19.40 -23.15
N PHE A 853 16.72 -18.77 -22.06
CA PHE A 853 15.80 -17.64 -22.03
C PHE A 853 16.58 -16.36 -22.37
N GLU A 854 16.56 -15.94 -23.64
CA GLU A 854 17.22 -14.70 -24.06
C GLU A 854 16.46 -13.48 -23.52
N ARG A 855 15.18 -13.63 -23.17
CA ARG A 855 14.30 -12.60 -22.57
C ARG A 855 14.22 -11.28 -23.34
N LYS A 856 14.69 -11.25 -24.58
CA LYS A 856 14.63 -10.05 -25.44
C LYS A 856 13.34 -10.06 -26.26
N LEU A 857 12.68 -8.91 -26.29
CA LEU A 857 11.46 -8.70 -27.05
C LEU A 857 11.79 -8.73 -28.56
N SER A 858 11.07 -9.54 -29.31
CA SER A 858 11.27 -9.71 -30.76
C SER A 858 9.94 -9.66 -31.50
N PRO A 859 9.87 -9.08 -32.72
CA PRO A 859 8.64 -8.99 -33.49
C PRO A 859 8.04 -10.34 -33.84
N GLY A 860 6.70 -10.40 -33.93
CA GLY A 860 5.93 -11.57 -34.33
C GLY A 860 5.58 -12.51 -33.19
N PRO A 861 4.72 -13.52 -33.43
CA PRO A 861 4.16 -14.39 -32.40
C PRO A 861 5.13 -15.45 -31.88
N GLY A 862 6.32 -15.55 -32.47
CA GLY A 862 7.29 -16.60 -32.10
C GLY A 862 6.82 -18.01 -32.45
N PRO A 863 7.65 -19.05 -32.17
CA PRO A 863 7.29 -20.44 -32.40
C PRO A 863 6.22 -20.93 -31.40
N SER A 864 5.22 -21.66 -31.89
CA SER A 864 4.07 -22.13 -31.06
C SER A 864 4.34 -23.40 -30.22
N VAL A 865 5.58 -23.93 -30.17
CA VAL A 865 5.82 -25.32 -29.77
C VAL A 865 6.89 -25.50 -28.70
N TYR A 866 6.90 -24.68 -27.65
CA TYR A 866 7.87 -24.84 -26.55
C TYR A 866 7.42 -25.74 -25.39
N GLY A 867 6.12 -25.98 -25.18
CA GLY A 867 5.61 -26.71 -24.01
C GLY A 867 6.22 -28.11 -23.82
N LEU A 868 6.33 -28.91 -24.90
CA LEU A 868 6.94 -30.24 -24.83
C LEU A 868 8.48 -30.21 -24.66
N ILE A 869 9.15 -29.18 -25.14
CA ILE A 869 10.58 -28.98 -24.92
C ILE A 869 10.85 -28.69 -23.43
N VAL A 870 10.04 -27.83 -22.82
CA VAL A 870 10.08 -27.56 -21.38
C VAL A 870 9.74 -28.83 -20.57
N ALA A 871 8.69 -29.54 -20.96
CA ALA A 871 8.28 -30.78 -20.31
C ALA A 871 9.38 -31.86 -20.39
N ARG A 872 10.08 -31.97 -21.53
CA ARG A 872 11.22 -32.89 -21.71
C ARG A 872 12.34 -32.63 -20.71
N TYR A 873 12.60 -31.37 -20.43
CA TYR A 873 13.63 -30.97 -19.47
C TYR A 873 13.23 -31.24 -18.01
N ILE A 874 11.97 -30.93 -17.65
CA ILE A 874 11.49 -31.01 -16.26
C ILE A 874 11.13 -32.45 -15.86
N LEU A 875 10.36 -33.14 -16.68
CA LEU A 875 9.81 -34.46 -16.35
C LEU A 875 10.84 -35.59 -16.36
N ARG A 876 11.99 -35.41 -17.03
CA ARG A 876 13.09 -36.41 -17.12
C ARG A 876 12.64 -37.87 -17.39
N ASN A 877 11.39 -38.06 -17.91
CA ASN A 877 10.81 -39.37 -18.20
C ASN A 877 10.66 -39.54 -19.72
N PRO A 878 11.61 -40.28 -20.39
CA PRO A 878 11.62 -40.44 -21.84
C PRO A 878 10.34 -41.10 -22.40
N ARG A 879 9.71 -42.00 -21.62
CA ARG A 879 8.49 -42.71 -22.09
C ARG A 879 7.29 -41.76 -22.14
N VAL A 880 7.11 -40.89 -21.12
CA VAL A 880 6.03 -39.90 -21.09
C VAL A 880 6.23 -38.87 -22.20
N ILE A 881 7.46 -38.37 -22.37
CA ILE A 881 7.79 -37.39 -23.39
C ILE A 881 7.62 -37.97 -24.81
N GLY A 882 8.12 -39.16 -25.08
CA GLY A 882 7.96 -39.81 -26.37
C GLY A 882 6.48 -40.08 -26.74
N ARG A 883 5.67 -40.41 -25.75
CA ARG A 883 4.21 -40.59 -25.92
C ARG A 883 3.54 -39.23 -26.16
N ALA A 884 3.91 -38.19 -25.42
CA ALA A 884 3.37 -36.85 -25.59
C ALA A 884 3.72 -36.25 -26.98
N GLU A 885 4.93 -36.50 -27.50
CA GLU A 885 5.33 -36.12 -28.84
C GLU A 885 4.55 -36.84 -29.93
N SER A 886 4.28 -38.15 -29.73
CA SER A 886 3.45 -38.94 -30.62
C SER A 886 1.99 -38.44 -30.66
N ILE A 887 1.43 -38.12 -29.50
CA ILE A 887 0.09 -37.55 -29.36
C ILE A 887 0.03 -36.18 -30.01
N LYS A 888 1.03 -35.32 -29.76
CA LYS A 888 1.12 -33.98 -30.36
C LYS A 888 1.16 -34.04 -31.89
N ARG A 889 1.92 -34.98 -32.48
CA ARG A 889 1.93 -35.13 -33.93
C ARG A 889 0.53 -35.50 -34.48
N ARG A 890 -0.21 -36.35 -33.79
CA ARG A 890 -1.57 -36.67 -34.15
C ARG A 890 -2.52 -35.50 -34.03
N LEU A 891 -2.43 -34.70 -32.93
CA LEU A 891 -3.27 -33.53 -32.71
C LEU A 891 -2.98 -32.38 -33.70
N LEU A 892 -1.73 -32.20 -34.08
CA LEU A 892 -1.35 -31.22 -35.11
C LEU A 892 -1.78 -31.64 -36.50
N HIS A 893 -1.93 -32.94 -36.75
CA HIS A 893 -2.43 -33.50 -37.99
C HIS A 893 -3.93 -33.69 -38.05
N GLU A 894 -4.65 -33.56 -36.95
CA GLU A 894 -6.12 -33.55 -36.93
C GLU A 894 -6.74 -32.34 -37.60
N ASP A 895 -6.00 -31.24 -37.79
CA ASP A 895 -6.41 -30.05 -38.59
C ASP A 895 -6.00 -30.14 -40.08
N GLU A 896 -5.11 -31.09 -40.48
CA GLU A 896 -4.90 -31.47 -41.87
C GLU A 896 -5.71 -32.77 -42.15
N PRO A 897 -6.49 -32.83 -43.25
CA PRO A 897 -7.15 -34.03 -43.60
C PRO A 897 -6.15 -35.20 -43.75
N PRO A 898 -6.47 -36.44 -43.43
CA PRO A 898 -5.54 -37.56 -43.49
C PRO A 898 -4.96 -37.64 -44.92
N ILE A 899 -3.63 -37.41 -45.02
CA ILE A 899 -2.95 -37.40 -46.29
C ILE A 899 -3.07 -38.80 -46.85
N LYS A 900 -3.84 -38.95 -47.96
CA LYS A 900 -4.02 -40.20 -48.63
C LYS A 900 -2.66 -40.67 -49.16
N MET A 901 -2.29 -41.91 -48.83
CA MET A 901 -1.11 -42.56 -49.39
C MET A 901 -1.50 -43.27 -50.67
N SER A 902 -0.56 -43.38 -51.61
CA SER A 902 -0.77 -44.19 -52.81
C SER A 902 -1.00 -45.64 -52.47
N ASN A 903 -1.99 -46.26 -53.10
CA ASN A 903 -2.28 -47.71 -52.97
C ASN A 903 -1.13 -48.59 -53.50
N TYR A 904 -0.19 -48.01 -54.26
CA TYR A 904 0.91 -48.72 -54.88
C TYR A 904 2.22 -48.60 -54.12
N ASN A 905 2.41 -47.46 -53.33
CA ASN A 905 3.59 -47.25 -52.53
C ASN A 905 3.25 -46.37 -51.34
N SER A 906 3.44 -46.87 -50.14
CA SER A 906 3.11 -46.17 -48.89
C SER A 906 4.00 -44.96 -48.59
N LYS A 907 5.10 -44.78 -49.30
CA LYS A 907 5.97 -43.59 -49.18
C LYS A 907 5.52 -42.44 -50.08
N LEU A 908 4.61 -42.67 -51.06
CA LEU A 908 4.11 -41.64 -51.95
C LEU A 908 2.88 -40.97 -51.36
N LEU A 909 3.05 -39.73 -50.90
CA LEU A 909 2.02 -38.89 -50.28
C LEU A 909 1.23 -38.15 -51.40
N MET A 910 -0.12 -38.37 -51.39
CA MET A 910 -1.01 -37.75 -52.34
C MET A 910 -1.51 -36.39 -51.88
N LYS A 911 -0.65 -35.35 -51.89
CA LYS A 911 -0.96 -33.99 -51.41
C LYS A 911 -1.52 -33.05 -52.47
N ARG A 912 -0.91 -33.10 -53.68
CA ARG A 912 -1.23 -32.21 -54.80
C ARG A 912 -0.88 -32.90 -56.15
N CYS A 913 -1.53 -32.48 -57.21
CA CYS A 913 -1.15 -32.94 -58.54
C CYS A 913 0.26 -32.41 -58.89
N THR A 914 1.15 -33.30 -59.35
CA THR A 914 2.55 -32.95 -59.67
C THR A 914 2.67 -32.06 -60.90
N ILE A 915 1.67 -32.05 -61.81
CA ILE A 915 1.70 -31.30 -63.07
C ILE A 915 0.99 -29.93 -62.96
N CYS A 916 -0.28 -29.88 -62.53
CA CYS A 916 -1.07 -28.66 -62.45
C CYS A 916 -1.14 -28.06 -61.06
N HIS A 917 -0.47 -28.67 -60.07
CA HIS A 917 -0.44 -28.26 -58.68
C HIS A 917 -1.80 -28.19 -57.94
N TYR A 918 -2.84 -28.72 -58.52
CA TYR A 918 -4.17 -28.83 -57.94
C TYR A 918 -4.14 -29.54 -56.58
N THR A 919 -4.71 -28.94 -55.55
CA THR A 919 -4.84 -29.46 -54.21
C THR A 919 -6.33 -29.66 -53.92
N PRO A 920 -6.86 -30.89 -53.64
CA PRO A 920 -8.29 -31.10 -53.38
C PRO A 920 -8.72 -30.45 -52.06
N TYR A 921 -9.90 -29.80 -52.05
CA TYR A 921 -10.54 -29.24 -50.85
C TYR A 921 -11.04 -30.36 -49.95
N LYS A 922 -11.23 -30.06 -48.62
CA LYS A 922 -11.47 -31.02 -47.52
C LYS A 922 -12.50 -32.14 -47.76
N GLU A 923 -13.41 -32.01 -48.72
CA GLU A 923 -14.48 -32.99 -48.96
C GLU A 923 -14.25 -33.91 -50.21
N HIS A 924 -13.23 -33.67 -51.05
CA HIS A 924 -13.04 -34.39 -52.32
C HIS A 924 -11.67 -35.09 -52.45
N HIS A 925 -11.21 -35.79 -51.39
CA HIS A 925 -9.95 -36.54 -51.45
C HIS A 925 -9.87 -37.65 -52.51
N LYS A 926 -10.96 -37.96 -53.16
CA LYS A 926 -11.03 -38.99 -54.25
C LYS A 926 -10.48 -38.50 -55.60
N GLU A 927 -10.13 -37.22 -55.74
CA GLU A 927 -9.73 -36.63 -57.02
C GLU A 927 -8.24 -36.74 -57.39
N LEU A 928 -7.40 -37.20 -56.46
CA LEU A 928 -5.96 -37.45 -56.76
C LEU A 928 -5.75 -38.97 -56.93
N GLU A 929 -5.09 -39.32 -58.02
CA GLU A 929 -4.77 -40.71 -58.41
C GLU A 929 -3.24 -40.85 -58.56
N SER A 930 -2.67 -41.99 -58.17
CA SER A 930 -1.28 -42.32 -58.47
C SER A 930 -1.17 -43.03 -59.81
N HIS A 931 -0.41 -42.47 -60.73
CA HIS A 931 -0.17 -42.96 -62.06
C HIS A 931 1.22 -43.56 -62.21
N HIS A 932 1.32 -44.70 -62.93
CA HIS A 932 2.60 -45.33 -63.24
C HIS A 932 3.16 -44.70 -64.50
N ILE A 933 4.38 -44.14 -64.40
CA ILE A 933 5.10 -43.49 -65.53
C ILE A 933 5.35 -44.51 -66.64
N ASN A 934 5.83 -45.70 -66.24
CA ASN A 934 5.89 -46.82 -67.14
C ASN A 934 4.68 -47.75 -66.81
N PHE A 935 3.78 -47.99 -67.79
CA PHE A 935 2.48 -48.64 -67.57
C PHE A 935 2.60 -50.05 -66.98
N GLN A 936 1.63 -50.44 -66.15
CA GLN A 936 1.60 -51.72 -65.49
C GLN A 936 1.57 -52.88 -66.51
N CYS A 937 0.95 -52.71 -67.68
CA CYS A 937 0.89 -53.71 -68.76
C CYS A 937 2.28 -54.04 -69.38
N ASP A 938 3.27 -53.16 -69.20
CA ASP A 938 4.67 -53.36 -69.69
C ASP A 938 5.60 -53.99 -68.61
N THR A 939 5.03 -54.70 -67.60
CA THR A 939 5.78 -55.41 -66.58
C THR A 939 5.90 -56.90 -66.81
N LEU A 940 7.01 -57.51 -66.31
CA LEU A 940 7.26 -58.93 -66.28
C LEU A 940 6.51 -59.53 -65.02
N PHE A 941 6.36 -60.87 -65.01
CA PHE A 941 5.73 -61.59 -63.88
C PHE A 941 6.44 -61.34 -62.52
N ASP A 942 7.73 -61.02 -62.53
CA ASP A 942 8.53 -60.68 -61.33
C ASP A 942 8.31 -59.19 -60.88
N GLY A 943 7.42 -58.44 -61.49
CA GLY A 943 7.11 -57.05 -61.16
C GLY A 943 8.10 -56.05 -61.70
N LYS A 944 9.08 -56.43 -62.54
CA LYS A 944 10.07 -55.53 -63.17
C LYS A 944 9.53 -55.01 -64.52
N ILE A 945 9.96 -53.83 -64.94
CA ILE A 945 9.54 -53.19 -66.16
C ILE A 945 10.32 -53.79 -67.39
N LYS A 946 9.65 -54.29 -68.44
CA LYS A 946 10.24 -54.97 -69.61
C LYS A 946 11.39 -54.22 -70.25
N LYS A 947 11.23 -52.89 -70.41
CA LYS A 947 12.24 -52.02 -70.98
C LYS A 947 13.26 -51.49 -70.00
N LYS A 948 13.07 -51.67 -68.69
CA LYS A 948 13.96 -51.24 -67.65
C LYS A 948 13.99 -52.26 -66.48
N PRO A 949 14.63 -53.45 -66.72
CA PRO A 949 14.60 -54.54 -65.74
C PRO A 949 15.15 -54.27 -64.35
N TYR A 950 15.85 -53.19 -64.19
CA TYR A 950 16.38 -52.68 -62.91
C TYR A 950 15.33 -51.90 -62.08
N LEU A 951 14.16 -51.59 -62.66
CA LEU A 951 13.10 -50.80 -62.04
C LEU A 951 11.85 -51.67 -61.73
N LYS A 952 11.39 -51.66 -60.50
CA LYS A 952 10.10 -52.37 -60.13
C LYS A 952 8.93 -51.39 -60.34
N LYS A 953 7.78 -51.94 -60.73
CA LYS A 953 6.58 -51.17 -61.11
C LYS A 953 6.12 -50.18 -60.03
N ASN A 954 6.18 -50.54 -58.76
CA ASN A 954 5.67 -49.73 -57.63
C ASN A 954 6.76 -48.91 -56.90
N GLU A 955 7.95 -48.75 -57.50
CA GLU A 955 8.95 -47.87 -56.95
C GLU A 955 8.53 -46.37 -57.09
N ILE A 956 8.92 -45.55 -56.12
CA ILE A 956 8.48 -44.16 -56.01
C ILE A 956 8.84 -43.34 -57.25
N TYR A 957 9.94 -43.65 -57.92
CA TYR A 957 10.38 -43.00 -59.17
C TYR A 957 9.55 -43.39 -60.40
N ASN A 958 8.71 -44.45 -60.34
CA ASN A 958 7.83 -44.87 -61.38
C ASN A 958 6.37 -44.42 -61.13
N LEU A 959 6.12 -43.71 -60.04
CA LEU A 959 4.81 -43.23 -59.64
C LEU A 959 4.76 -41.71 -59.64
N VAL A 960 3.66 -41.16 -60.09
CA VAL A 960 3.39 -39.72 -60.04
C VAL A 960 1.97 -39.47 -59.58
N VAL A 961 1.76 -38.41 -58.77
CA VAL A 961 0.43 -38.00 -58.24
C VAL A 961 -0.21 -37.06 -59.23
N LEU A 962 -1.37 -37.43 -59.77
CA LEU A 962 -2.11 -36.62 -60.79
C LEU A 962 -3.57 -36.40 -60.29
N CYS A 963 -4.11 -35.23 -60.60
CA CYS A 963 -5.55 -35.08 -60.54
C CYS A 963 -6.22 -35.83 -61.69
N ARG A 964 -7.51 -36.16 -61.56
CA ARG A 964 -8.27 -36.89 -62.55
C ARG A 964 -8.15 -36.33 -63.99
N ARG A 965 -8.17 -34.99 -64.13
CA ARG A 965 -7.99 -34.28 -65.38
C ARG A 965 -6.59 -34.55 -66.00
N CYS A 966 -5.53 -34.34 -65.21
CA CYS A 966 -4.16 -34.60 -65.70
C CYS A 966 -3.95 -36.10 -66.00
N HIS A 967 -4.53 -37.00 -65.19
CA HIS A 967 -4.46 -38.41 -65.40
C HIS A 967 -5.09 -38.86 -66.71
N VAL A 968 -6.29 -38.35 -67.10
CA VAL A 968 -6.94 -38.56 -68.32
C VAL A 968 -6.12 -38.05 -69.53
N MET A 969 -5.53 -36.82 -69.40
CA MET A 969 -4.66 -36.23 -70.42
C MET A 969 -3.39 -37.04 -70.67
N VAL A 970 -2.82 -37.71 -69.70
CA VAL A 970 -1.68 -38.60 -69.82
C VAL A 970 -2.10 -39.85 -70.65
N HIS A 971 -3.27 -40.43 -70.31
CA HIS A 971 -3.82 -41.61 -71.07
C HIS A 971 -4.20 -41.25 -72.48
N GLN A 972 -4.64 -40.04 -72.76
CA GLN A 972 -4.93 -39.52 -74.11
C GLN A 972 -3.69 -39.09 -74.89
N LYS A 973 -2.47 -39.24 -74.32
CA LYS A 973 -1.16 -38.86 -74.85
C LYS A 973 -0.96 -37.38 -75.08
N TYR A 974 -1.83 -36.49 -74.52
CA TYR A 974 -1.64 -35.05 -74.56
C TYR A 974 -0.55 -34.60 -73.52
N ILE A 975 -0.25 -35.39 -72.55
CA ILE A 975 0.86 -35.18 -71.64
C ILE A 975 1.74 -36.44 -71.70
N LYS A 976 3.01 -36.23 -72.05
CA LYS A 976 4.02 -37.29 -72.05
C LYS A 976 4.96 -37.10 -70.89
N ILE A 977 5.04 -38.10 -69.98
CA ILE A 977 5.89 -38.10 -68.82
C ILE A 977 7.11 -38.97 -69.13
N TYR A 978 8.32 -38.37 -68.91
CA TYR A 978 9.59 -39.06 -69.22
C TYR A 978 10.24 -39.64 -67.93
N GLY A 979 9.88 -39.21 -66.73
CA GLY A 979 10.43 -39.66 -65.51
C GLY A 979 10.83 -38.47 -64.58
N TYR A 980 11.55 -38.76 -63.52
CA TYR A 980 12.10 -37.73 -62.64
C TYR A 980 13.57 -37.46 -63.06
N GLN A 981 13.97 -36.21 -62.98
CA GLN A 981 15.31 -35.71 -63.27
C GLN A 981 15.82 -35.01 -62.01
N ASP A 982 17.02 -35.32 -61.60
CA ASP A 982 17.66 -34.71 -60.45
C ASP A 982 18.11 -33.29 -60.77
N THR A 983 17.72 -32.34 -59.89
CA THR A 983 18.10 -30.94 -59.99
C THR A 983 18.62 -30.46 -58.63
N THR A 984 19.24 -29.28 -58.59
CA THR A 984 19.71 -28.64 -57.37
C THR A 984 18.60 -28.36 -56.36
N LEU A 985 17.33 -28.45 -56.76
CA LEU A 985 16.13 -28.28 -55.93
C LEU A 985 15.49 -29.64 -55.56
N GLY A 986 16.13 -30.73 -55.89
CA GLY A 986 15.62 -32.11 -55.72
C GLY A 986 15.04 -32.67 -57.03
N PRO A 987 14.44 -33.90 -57.00
CA PRO A 987 13.95 -34.57 -58.19
C PRO A 987 12.70 -33.88 -58.73
N LEU A 988 12.77 -33.35 -59.94
CA LEU A 988 11.66 -32.74 -60.70
C LEU A 988 11.12 -33.67 -61.76
N LEU A 989 9.78 -33.69 -61.93
CA LEU A 989 9.10 -34.45 -62.96
C LEU A 989 9.39 -33.84 -64.34
N ASN A 990 9.99 -34.63 -65.25
CA ASN A 990 10.21 -34.24 -66.63
C ASN A 990 9.02 -34.69 -67.47
N TYR A 991 8.27 -33.75 -68.05
CA TYR A 991 7.10 -34.01 -68.89
C TYR A 991 6.97 -32.96 -69.99
N ARG A 992 6.22 -33.29 -71.03
CA ARG A 992 5.86 -32.41 -72.19
C ARG A 992 4.37 -32.45 -72.39
N ILE A 993 3.79 -31.26 -72.65
CA ILE A 993 2.36 -31.10 -72.97
C ILE A 993 2.24 -30.78 -74.46
N ASP A 994 1.61 -31.70 -75.22
CA ASP A 994 1.37 -31.60 -76.64
C ASP A 994 -0.16 -31.48 -76.84
N LEU A 995 -0.71 -30.26 -76.67
CA LEU A 995 -2.14 -29.98 -76.87
C LEU A 995 -2.48 -29.55 -78.27
N PRO A 996 -3.58 -30.07 -78.88
CA PRO A 996 -4.09 -29.53 -80.10
C PRO A 996 -4.48 -28.06 -79.99
N ALA A 997 -4.30 -27.29 -81.10
CA ALA A 997 -4.54 -25.82 -81.12
C ALA A 997 -5.93 -25.41 -80.56
N GLN A 998 -6.96 -26.21 -80.87
CA GLN A 998 -8.33 -25.98 -80.37
C GLN A 998 -8.56 -26.08 -78.87
N ILE A 999 -7.71 -26.83 -78.16
CA ILE A 999 -7.80 -26.98 -76.66
C ILE A 999 -6.97 -25.90 -75.98
N LYS A 1000 -5.99 -25.31 -76.63
CA LYS A 1000 -5.19 -24.18 -76.13
C LYS A 1000 -5.99 -22.90 -75.94
N MET A 1001 -6.93 -22.61 -76.84
CA MET A 1001 -7.79 -21.42 -76.72
C MET A 1001 -8.78 -21.48 -75.56
N GLY A 1002 -9.37 -22.64 -75.26
CA GLY A 1002 -10.32 -22.80 -74.17
C GLY A 1002 -9.68 -22.78 -72.81
N LEU A 1003 -8.37 -22.96 -72.68
CA LEU A 1003 -7.63 -22.89 -71.38
C LEU A 1003 -7.20 -21.46 -71.05
N GLN A 1004 -7.02 -20.56 -72.04
CA GLN A 1004 -6.74 -19.13 -71.82
C GLN A 1004 -8.01 -18.38 -71.39
N GLU A 1005 -9.20 -18.78 -71.79
CA GLU A 1005 -10.46 -18.16 -71.36
C GLU A 1005 -10.86 -18.55 -69.92
N LEU A 1006 -10.47 -19.73 -69.40
CA LEU A 1006 -10.75 -20.15 -68.03
C LEU A 1006 -9.78 -19.53 -66.97
N ASP A 1007 -8.53 -19.26 -67.39
CA ASP A 1007 -7.58 -18.53 -66.53
C ASP A 1007 -7.94 -17.03 -66.29
N THR A 1008 -8.79 -16.47 -67.19
CA THR A 1008 -9.31 -15.11 -67.08
C THR A 1008 -10.57 -15.04 -66.22
N ILE A 1009 -11.32 -16.12 -66.03
CA ILE A 1009 -12.52 -16.18 -65.18
C ILE A 1009 -12.18 -16.52 -63.70
N GLU A 1010 -11.07 -17.24 -63.40
CA GLU A 1010 -10.59 -17.48 -62.06
C GLU A 1010 -9.80 -16.31 -61.46
N LYS A 1011 -9.47 -15.27 -62.23
CA LYS A 1011 -8.79 -14.06 -61.79
C LYS A 1011 -9.71 -12.83 -61.63
N SER A 1012 -11.00 -12.95 -61.97
CA SER A 1012 -12.07 -11.98 -61.66
C SER A 1012 -12.90 -12.50 -60.48
#